data_bf0fcbd86d4dc1d27cc5d79a5a458064
#
_entry.id   bf0fcbd86d4dc1d27cc5d79a5a458064
#
_cell.length_a   1.000
_cell.length_b   1.000
_cell.length_c   1.000
_cell.angle_alpha   90.00
_cell.angle_beta   90.00
_cell.angle_gamma   90.00
#
_symmetry.space_group_name_H-M   'P 1'
#
loop_
_entity.id
_entity.type
_entity.pdbx_description
1 polymer ?
#
loop_
_entity_poly.entity_id
_entity_poly.type
_entity_poly.pdbx_seq_one_letter_code
_entity_poly.pdbx_strand_id
1 'polypeptide(L)'
;MEAPHGHGAAMPTEESTSSPGRIARVLQWATASKLRLAVTALTVLLLLGGTVAAFSLAEQYAEEVVERDYVQLALKALDEGNYNDAKSLIGQMQQQPASPRQLSTALFVLGVVKAQEADAEAAASRRRAMHEIAARYLKKSLKLELDESRHGQANFLLGKSLVRCGRTQDAIRVLEESLNDPRQPAAEIHALLVTAHQDGREPDLKSALRHNEIVLADPTLEDAKRQHATIVSAEAMMRLGRRSAARELLANLRAEGVEEANRVLAIGRIDLEDAEELPAESPERTKLLQRAQEQLQLVAQLDPKHGRPTRQAALWIAKYFELSGNHEVAAAEYEKVAKVYTGTTAGLTAALAAADYHRRNGRLERALVDYKIVLQSIDSPENYDDSLLPLEDLRDRMKGAFEQCLEQQLFPEALTLVDLFHGVFGEVQTSEMRAKTHEQWGQHRLKQAENERFQGEAIRQEARTQLREAGRAYEELARLRFASRQFIEDVWNAAECYFNGQSYTQAARLYAEYLHNESRRRNPLALLRLGQSELAARRFDQAIEALSECVEMYPLDPVAYQARLEAARAYEQLDKPAEAEQLLLTNLVEDVLTPASPEWRDSLFELGNLLYKQGRYDEAIKRLDEAVKRYPDGQETLLARYTIGRSYHAAAAEPAKRLAESKTENERQSAKAAMTELLIKAHENYQGVQRTLTLGGGDADDKLQQALLRNCYMLQGSVLFELRRFDEALKAYGNVITSYQNDPIAMDSFVQAAACWRRLDQPVKARVTLDQAKLVLKEMPPETDFRTATNFTRQQWEYLLNQMSLW
;
A
#
# COMPACT_ATOMS: atom_id res chain seq x y z
N MET A 1 21.22 -60.22 0.20
CA MET A 1 22.67 -60.04 0.00
C MET A 1 22.99 -58.71 0.55
N GLU A 2 23.30 -58.72 1.67
CA GLU A 2 24.54 -58.65 2.45
C GLU A 2 24.79 -57.16 2.88
N ALA A 3 24.54 -56.96 4.14
CA ALA A 3 25.31 -56.00 4.95
C ALA A 3 26.73 -56.61 5.17
N PRO A 4 27.74 -55.87 5.55
CA PRO A 4 28.00 -55.77 7.00
C PRO A 4 28.66 -54.50 7.54
N HIS A 5 28.44 -54.28 8.83
CA HIS A 5 29.30 -53.84 9.91
C HIS A 5 30.33 -52.68 9.64
N GLY A 6 30.45 -51.64 10.38
CA GLY A 6 30.39 -51.36 11.82
C GLY A 6 31.63 -50.56 12.16
N HIS A 7 31.49 -49.54 12.92
CA HIS A 7 32.33 -49.08 14.01
C HIS A 7 32.13 -47.60 14.29
N GLY A 8 31.83 -47.34 15.50
CA GLY A 8 31.61 -46.02 16.04
C GLY A 8 32.87 -45.19 16.13
N ALA A 9 32.71 -43.92 16.04
CA ALA A 9 33.57 -42.89 16.62
C ALA A 9 32.74 -41.65 16.88
N ALA A 10 33.10 -41.03 17.98
CA ALA A 10 32.47 -39.94 18.70
C ALA A 10 31.97 -38.78 17.84
N MET A 11 30.83 -38.22 18.25
CA MET A 11 30.38 -36.89 17.86
C MET A 11 31.35 -35.80 18.28
N PRO A 12 31.61 -34.82 17.43
CA PRO A 12 31.87 -33.46 17.85
C PRO A 12 30.55 -32.64 17.80
N THR A 13 30.33 -31.94 18.86
CA THR A 13 29.27 -30.93 19.03
C THR A 13 29.27 -29.96 17.88
N GLU A 14 28.23 -29.98 17.04
CA GLU A 14 27.95 -28.90 16.11
C GLU A 14 27.42 -27.69 16.88
N GLU A 15 28.22 -26.65 16.94
CA GLU A 15 27.74 -25.30 17.17
C GLU A 15 26.81 -24.90 16.03
N SER A 16 25.56 -24.73 16.36
CA SER A 16 24.55 -24.19 15.45
C SER A 16 24.85 -22.72 15.12
N THR A 17 25.49 -22.45 14.00
CA THR A 17 25.50 -21.13 13.39
C THR A 17 24.14 -20.87 12.78
N SER A 18 23.26 -20.26 13.54
CA SER A 18 22.02 -19.71 13.04
C SER A 18 22.31 -18.61 12.01
N SER A 19 21.93 -18.83 10.76
CA SER A 19 21.92 -17.78 9.75
C SER A 19 21.03 -16.60 10.21
N PRO A 20 21.50 -15.36 10.13
CA PRO A 20 20.71 -14.24 10.57
C PRO A 20 19.42 -14.13 9.76
N GLY A 21 18.28 -14.05 10.46
CA GLY A 21 16.96 -13.95 9.87
C GLY A 21 16.81 -12.75 8.93
N ARG A 22 15.77 -12.75 8.10
CA ARG A 22 15.46 -11.66 7.14
C ARG A 22 15.48 -10.26 7.77
N ILE A 23 15.05 -10.14 9.02
CA ILE A 23 15.09 -8.88 9.79
C ILE A 23 16.53 -8.39 10.04
N ALA A 24 17.46 -9.31 10.33
CA ALA A 24 18.88 -8.94 10.51
C ALA A 24 19.53 -8.48 9.20
N ARG A 25 19.12 -9.02 8.05
CA ARG A 25 19.58 -8.57 6.73
C ARG A 25 18.97 -7.22 6.31
N VAL A 26 17.72 -6.95 6.65
CA VAL A 26 17.08 -5.63 6.42
C VAL A 26 17.66 -4.58 7.36
N LEU A 27 17.94 -4.91 8.61
CA LEU A 27 18.64 -4.03 9.56
C LEU A 27 20.10 -3.78 9.12
N GLN A 28 20.81 -4.78 8.58
CA GLN A 28 22.15 -4.59 8.02
C GLN A 28 22.13 -3.75 6.73
N TRP A 29 21.09 -3.90 5.89
CA TRP A 29 20.94 -3.09 4.68
C TRP A 29 20.50 -1.64 5.02
N ALA A 30 19.58 -1.45 5.96
CA ALA A 30 19.15 -0.12 6.42
C ALA A 30 20.27 0.61 7.20
N THR A 31 21.06 -0.12 7.99
CA THR A 31 22.26 0.43 8.65
C THR A 31 23.37 0.69 7.64
N ALA A 32 23.48 -0.04 6.53
CA ALA A 32 24.48 0.23 5.50
C ALA A 32 24.16 1.50 4.70
N SER A 33 22.88 1.88 4.49
CA SER A 33 22.54 3.18 3.91
C SER A 33 22.64 4.31 4.93
N LYS A 34 22.23 4.09 6.16
CA LYS A 34 22.50 5.01 7.29
C LYS A 34 23.98 5.03 7.68
N LEU A 35 24.72 3.94 7.42
CA LEU A 35 26.17 3.91 7.62
C LEU A 35 26.90 4.75 6.56
N ARG A 36 26.40 4.82 5.33
CA ARG A 36 26.95 5.76 4.32
C ARG A 36 26.60 7.22 4.66
N LEU A 37 25.39 7.48 5.15
CA LEU A 37 25.04 8.79 5.72
C LEU A 37 25.75 9.04 7.06
N ALA A 38 25.89 8.01 7.91
CA ALA A 38 26.63 8.10 9.17
C ALA A 38 28.15 8.11 8.95
N VAL A 39 28.67 7.46 7.90
CA VAL A 39 30.12 7.54 7.54
C VAL A 39 30.42 8.90 6.88
N THR A 40 29.54 9.48 6.09
CA THR A 40 29.68 10.86 5.65
C THR A 40 29.43 11.87 6.79
N ALA A 41 28.46 11.63 7.67
CA ALA A 41 28.26 12.41 8.89
C ALA A 41 29.34 12.13 9.93
N LEU A 42 29.86 10.90 10.04
CA LEU A 42 30.95 10.53 10.94
C LEU A 42 32.31 10.97 10.39
N THR A 43 32.55 10.99 9.08
CA THR A 43 33.72 11.60 8.49
C THR A 43 33.68 13.13 8.62
N VAL A 44 32.51 13.75 8.52
CA VAL A 44 32.34 15.18 8.82
C VAL A 44 32.36 15.42 10.34
N LEU A 45 31.82 14.56 11.18
CA LEU A 45 31.91 14.60 12.64
C LEU A 45 33.29 14.18 13.17
N LEU A 46 34.03 13.28 12.53
CA LEU A 46 35.41 12.93 12.85
C LEU A 46 36.38 14.01 12.36
N LEU A 47 36.12 14.66 11.23
CA LEU A 47 36.83 15.87 10.80
C LEU A 47 36.51 17.07 11.71
N LEU A 48 35.30 17.14 12.29
CA LEU A 48 34.87 18.19 13.23
C LEU A 48 35.15 17.82 14.68
N GLY A 49 35.04 16.57 15.08
CA GLY A 49 35.34 16.06 16.42
C GLY A 49 36.83 15.87 16.67
N GLY A 50 37.60 15.47 15.65
CA GLY A 50 39.06 15.47 15.68
C GLY A 50 39.65 16.87 15.83
N THR A 51 38.99 17.89 15.24
CA THR A 51 39.40 19.28 15.43
C THR A 51 39.03 19.82 16.83
N VAL A 52 37.89 19.43 17.39
CA VAL A 52 37.49 19.84 18.76
C VAL A 52 38.31 19.10 19.84
N ALA A 53 38.62 17.81 19.66
CA ALA A 53 39.51 17.09 20.58
C ALA A 53 40.97 17.54 20.48
N ALA A 54 41.42 17.92 19.28
CA ALA A 54 42.72 18.56 19.10
C ALA A 54 42.77 19.95 19.77
N PHE A 55 41.62 20.67 19.82
CA PHE A 55 41.54 21.97 20.49
C PHE A 55 41.70 21.87 22.00
N SER A 56 41.11 20.89 22.68
CA SER A 56 41.23 20.73 24.14
C SER A 56 42.60 20.17 24.60
N LEU A 57 43.31 19.46 23.71
CA LEU A 57 44.67 18.97 23.98
C LEU A 57 45.74 20.02 23.64
N ALA A 58 45.47 20.95 22.74
CA ALA A 58 46.42 21.98 22.31
C ALA A 58 46.56 23.14 23.32
N GLU A 59 45.58 23.40 24.15
CA GLU A 59 45.72 24.34 25.28
C GLU A 59 46.70 23.85 26.34
N GLN A 60 47.06 22.55 26.36
CA GLN A 60 47.97 21.94 27.33
C GLN A 60 49.44 21.82 26.86
N TYR A 61 49.75 22.04 25.58
CA TYR A 61 51.12 21.85 25.03
C TYR A 61 51.57 22.98 24.11
N ALA A 62 51.49 24.24 24.57
CA ALA A 62 52.08 25.38 23.87
C ALA A 62 53.58 25.53 24.28
N GLU A 63 54.49 24.85 23.56
CA GLU A 63 55.91 25.15 23.53
C GLU A 63 56.34 25.51 22.11
N GLU A 64 57.16 26.56 22.03
CA GLU A 64 57.66 27.30 20.88
C GLU A 64 58.11 26.44 19.70
N VAL A 65 57.21 26.28 18.72
CA VAL A 65 57.52 25.98 17.33
C VAL A 65 57.25 27.27 16.55
N VAL A 66 58.15 27.74 15.71
CA VAL A 66 57.93 28.83 14.75
C VAL A 66 56.77 28.34 13.84
N GLU A 67 55.55 28.65 14.22
CA GLU A 67 54.31 28.29 13.53
C GLU A 67 54.31 28.99 12.18
N ARG A 68 54.53 28.22 11.10
CA ARG A 68 54.15 28.68 9.77
C ARG A 68 52.64 28.84 9.76
N ASP A 69 52.19 30.07 9.63
CA ASP A 69 50.77 30.36 9.48
C ASP A 69 50.27 29.86 8.09
N TYR A 70 50.01 28.54 8.02
CA TYR A 70 49.52 27.88 6.81
C TYR A 70 48.26 28.53 6.28
N VAL A 71 47.44 29.14 7.15
CA VAL A 71 46.21 29.82 6.80
C VAL A 71 46.48 31.10 6.01
N GLN A 72 47.41 31.91 6.47
CA GLN A 72 47.81 33.12 5.75
C GLN A 72 48.49 32.80 4.41
N LEU A 73 49.30 31.75 4.38
CA LEU A 73 49.90 31.27 3.13
C LEU A 73 48.84 30.75 2.15
N ALA A 74 47.81 30.03 2.66
CA ALA A 74 46.70 29.54 1.84
C ALA A 74 45.83 30.70 1.30
N LEU A 75 45.56 31.74 2.12
CA LEU A 75 44.89 32.95 1.65
C LEU A 75 45.69 33.66 0.55
N LYS A 76 46.99 33.79 0.74
CA LYS A 76 47.87 34.41 -0.28
C LYS A 76 47.84 33.59 -1.57
N ALA A 77 47.99 32.28 -1.49
CA ALA A 77 47.89 31.40 -2.67
C ALA A 77 46.49 31.50 -3.35
N LEU A 78 45.42 31.65 -2.57
CA LEU A 78 44.07 31.85 -3.07
C LEU A 78 43.95 33.19 -3.82
N ASP A 79 44.49 34.27 -3.25
CA ASP A 79 44.49 35.61 -3.85
C ASP A 79 45.35 35.68 -5.14
N GLU A 80 46.36 34.83 -5.24
CA GLU A 80 47.16 34.62 -6.45
C GLU A 80 46.54 33.69 -7.48
N GLY A 81 45.34 33.11 -7.18
CA GLY A 81 44.63 32.16 -8.06
C GLY A 81 45.20 30.73 -8.05
N ASN A 82 46.11 30.42 -7.13
CA ASN A 82 46.75 29.11 -7.00
C ASN A 82 45.91 28.18 -6.11
N TYR A 83 44.74 27.72 -6.63
CA TYR A 83 43.74 26.96 -5.88
C TYR A 83 44.25 25.62 -5.33
N ASN A 84 45.13 24.92 -6.08
CA ASN A 84 45.71 23.64 -5.65
C ASN A 84 46.68 23.82 -4.48
N ASP A 85 47.50 24.85 -4.51
CA ASP A 85 48.43 25.17 -3.44
C ASP A 85 47.67 25.62 -2.19
N ALA A 86 46.64 26.46 -2.34
CA ALA A 86 45.77 26.88 -1.25
C ALA A 86 45.12 25.67 -0.55
N LYS A 87 44.59 24.69 -1.31
CA LYS A 87 44.01 23.45 -0.78
C LYS A 87 45.03 22.58 -0.06
N SER A 88 46.24 22.44 -0.62
CA SER A 88 47.34 21.67 -0.03
C SER A 88 47.80 22.27 1.32
N LEU A 89 47.94 23.60 1.38
CA LEU A 89 48.33 24.32 2.60
C LEU A 89 47.29 24.16 3.73
N ILE A 90 45.98 24.18 3.40
CA ILE A 90 44.93 23.89 4.37
C ILE A 90 44.99 22.42 4.84
N GLY A 91 45.35 21.49 3.94
CA GLY A 91 45.57 20.08 4.31
C GLY A 91 46.69 19.88 5.32
N GLN A 92 47.75 20.68 5.20
CA GLN A 92 48.88 20.68 6.17
C GLN A 92 48.49 21.31 7.53
N MET A 93 47.63 22.34 7.52
CA MET A 93 47.10 22.95 8.74
C MET A 93 46.31 21.96 9.60
N GLN A 94 45.64 20.99 9.01
CA GLN A 94 44.80 19.98 9.76
C GLN A 94 45.63 19.12 10.73
N GLN A 95 46.95 19.20 10.69
CA GLN A 95 47.84 18.51 11.61
C GLN A 95 48.23 19.37 12.84
N GLN A 96 47.73 20.59 12.94
CA GLN A 96 48.04 21.57 14.00
C GLN A 96 46.75 22.06 14.66
N PRO A 97 46.80 22.42 15.97
CA PRO A 97 45.65 23.02 16.67
C PRO A 97 45.35 24.39 16.08
N ALA A 98 44.08 24.61 15.67
CA ALA A 98 43.67 25.85 14.99
C ALA A 98 42.71 26.66 15.87
N SER A 99 42.90 27.97 15.90
CA SER A 99 41.95 28.90 16.52
C SER A 99 40.64 28.97 15.74
N PRO A 100 39.52 29.42 16.33
CA PRO A 100 38.22 29.60 15.63
C PRO A 100 38.36 30.46 14.39
N ARG A 101 39.19 31.51 14.44
CA ARG A 101 39.47 32.41 13.31
C ARG A 101 40.23 31.71 12.20
N GLN A 102 41.25 30.90 12.54
CA GLN A 102 42.01 30.12 11.55
C GLN A 102 41.11 29.05 10.90
N LEU A 103 40.27 28.37 11.68
CA LEU A 103 39.30 27.40 11.16
C LEU A 103 38.29 28.05 10.23
N SER A 104 37.78 29.22 10.58
CA SER A 104 36.89 30.01 9.73
C SER A 104 37.51 30.34 8.38
N THR A 105 38.78 30.85 8.41
CA THR A 105 39.51 31.19 7.21
C THR A 105 39.81 29.94 6.34
N ALA A 106 40.19 28.84 6.97
CA ALA A 106 40.40 27.58 6.28
C ALA A 106 39.14 27.08 5.57
N LEU A 107 37.96 27.16 6.21
CA LEU A 107 36.66 26.83 5.61
C LEU A 107 36.31 27.78 4.45
N PHE A 108 36.65 29.06 4.57
CA PHE A 108 36.49 30.02 3.46
C PHE A 108 37.35 29.59 2.25
N VAL A 109 38.64 29.33 2.45
CA VAL A 109 39.52 28.86 1.37
C VAL A 109 39.02 27.60 0.72
N LEU A 110 38.64 26.58 1.50
CA LEU A 110 38.10 25.34 0.98
C LEU A 110 36.79 25.55 0.23
N GLY A 111 35.95 26.45 0.70
CA GLY A 111 34.69 26.81 0.03
C GLY A 111 34.92 27.46 -1.33
N VAL A 112 35.87 28.39 -1.42
CA VAL A 112 36.26 29.06 -2.70
C VAL A 112 36.86 28.05 -3.67
N VAL A 113 37.79 27.23 -3.22
CA VAL A 113 38.44 26.20 -4.06
C VAL A 113 37.37 25.22 -4.58
N LYS A 114 36.44 24.80 -3.69
CA LYS A 114 35.40 23.86 -4.06
C LYS A 114 34.39 24.45 -5.06
N ALA A 115 34.08 25.74 -4.95
CA ALA A 115 33.23 26.42 -5.92
C ALA A 115 33.88 26.50 -7.30
N GLN A 116 35.20 26.78 -7.32
CA GLN A 116 35.99 26.83 -8.56
C GLN A 116 36.12 25.43 -9.22
N GLU A 117 36.38 24.38 -8.42
CA GLU A 117 36.33 22.98 -8.90
C GLU A 117 34.98 22.64 -9.50
N ALA A 118 33.90 23.12 -8.87
CA ALA A 118 32.53 22.88 -9.33
C ALA A 118 32.24 23.56 -10.68
N ASP A 119 32.71 24.82 -10.86
CA ASP A 119 32.54 25.54 -12.13
C ASP A 119 33.28 24.85 -13.30
N ALA A 120 34.35 24.09 -13.03
CA ALA A 120 35.11 23.32 -14.03
C ALA A 120 34.54 21.90 -14.29
N GLU A 121 33.64 21.40 -13.46
CA GLU A 121 33.09 20.05 -13.59
C GLU A 121 32.10 19.99 -14.77
N ALA A 122 32.30 19.02 -15.67
CA ALA A 122 31.45 18.83 -16.85
C ALA A 122 30.08 18.20 -16.52
N ALA A 123 30.06 17.23 -15.59
CA ALA A 123 28.84 16.50 -15.21
C ALA A 123 27.93 17.36 -14.33
N ALA A 124 26.69 17.62 -14.76
CA ALA A 124 25.75 18.53 -14.08
C ALA A 124 25.42 18.10 -12.63
N SER A 125 25.19 16.82 -12.40
CA SER A 125 24.90 16.26 -11.06
C SER A 125 26.11 16.43 -10.11
N ARG A 126 27.32 16.15 -10.58
CA ARG A 126 28.55 16.35 -9.82
C ARG A 126 28.81 17.83 -9.53
N ARG A 127 28.63 18.69 -10.53
CA ARG A 127 28.73 20.13 -10.40
C ARG A 127 27.83 20.66 -9.30
N ARG A 128 26.57 20.26 -9.32
CA ARG A 128 25.58 20.65 -8.30
C ARG A 128 26.01 20.20 -6.91
N ALA A 129 26.38 18.93 -6.74
CA ALA A 129 26.85 18.40 -5.46
C ALA A 129 28.08 19.12 -4.93
N MET A 130 29.02 19.51 -5.81
CA MET A 130 30.21 20.25 -5.44
C MET A 130 29.88 21.68 -5.01
N HIS A 131 28.91 22.35 -5.66
CA HIS A 131 28.43 23.67 -5.23
C HIS A 131 27.71 23.58 -3.88
N GLU A 132 26.99 22.51 -3.60
CA GLU A 132 26.37 22.31 -2.28
C GLU A 132 27.44 22.18 -1.17
N ILE A 133 28.52 21.45 -1.43
CA ILE A 133 29.66 21.36 -0.48
C ILE A 133 30.32 22.74 -0.28
N ALA A 134 30.55 23.47 -1.37
CA ALA A 134 31.11 24.82 -1.32
C ALA A 134 30.22 25.75 -0.47
N ALA A 135 28.90 25.73 -0.69
CA ALA A 135 27.97 26.52 0.08
C ALA A 135 27.97 26.17 1.58
N ARG A 136 28.11 24.88 1.94
CA ARG A 136 28.24 24.45 3.35
C ARG A 136 29.52 25.02 4.01
N TYR A 137 30.65 24.97 3.31
CA TYR A 137 31.90 25.50 3.83
C TYR A 137 31.85 27.02 4.01
N LEU A 138 31.37 27.76 3.00
CA LEU A 138 31.23 29.22 3.06
C LEU A 138 30.24 29.67 4.14
N LYS A 139 29.07 29.01 4.25
CA LYS A 139 28.08 29.29 5.29
C LYS A 139 28.65 29.05 6.69
N LYS A 140 29.46 28.00 6.87
CA LYS A 140 30.08 27.70 8.16
C LYS A 140 31.19 28.68 8.48
N SER A 141 31.96 29.08 7.50
CA SER A 141 33.00 30.13 7.65
C SER A 141 32.39 31.45 8.13
N LEU A 142 31.29 31.91 7.49
CA LEU A 142 30.57 33.13 7.90
C LEU A 142 29.94 33.06 9.31
N LYS A 143 29.63 31.87 9.81
CA LYS A 143 29.10 31.65 11.18
C LYS A 143 30.20 31.65 12.25
N LEU A 144 31.45 31.46 11.84
CA LEU A 144 32.63 31.54 12.70
C LEU A 144 33.25 32.96 12.58
N GLU A 145 34.42 33.13 13.13
CA GLU A 145 35.13 34.42 13.16
C GLU A 145 35.89 34.69 11.83
N LEU A 146 35.21 34.78 10.68
CA LEU A 146 35.80 35.20 9.42
C LEU A 146 36.14 36.70 9.48
N ASP A 147 37.24 37.10 8.86
CA ASP A 147 37.63 38.48 8.76
C ASP A 147 36.58 39.28 7.99
N GLU A 148 36.15 40.45 8.55
CA GLU A 148 35.13 41.30 7.95
C GLU A 148 35.42 41.72 6.52
N SER A 149 36.73 41.86 6.21
CA SER A 149 37.16 42.20 4.85
C SER A 149 36.79 41.13 3.81
N ARG A 150 36.52 39.89 4.24
CA ARG A 150 36.19 38.76 3.37
C ARG A 150 34.69 38.41 3.37
N HIS A 151 33.90 39.03 4.23
CA HIS A 151 32.45 38.72 4.32
C HIS A 151 31.73 38.93 3.00
N GLY A 152 31.99 40.08 2.33
CA GLY A 152 31.37 40.35 1.02
C GLY A 152 31.69 39.28 -0.02
N GLN A 153 32.95 38.87 -0.11
CA GLN A 153 33.37 37.82 -1.04
C GLN A 153 32.80 36.45 -0.68
N ALA A 154 32.76 36.13 0.61
CA ALA A 154 32.16 34.87 1.09
C ALA A 154 30.66 34.81 0.80
N ASN A 155 29.91 35.90 1.03
CA ASN A 155 28.48 36.00 0.71
C ASN A 155 28.24 35.90 -0.79
N PHE A 156 29.01 36.58 -1.62
CA PHE A 156 28.92 36.48 -3.08
C PHE A 156 29.09 35.03 -3.57
N LEU A 157 30.17 34.35 -3.15
CA LEU A 157 30.47 32.99 -3.57
C LEU A 157 29.48 31.97 -2.98
N LEU A 158 29.00 32.22 -1.76
CA LEU A 158 27.92 31.43 -1.15
C LEU A 158 26.66 31.58 -1.98
N GLY A 159 26.23 32.81 -2.27
CA GLY A 159 25.04 33.08 -3.10
C GLY A 159 25.15 32.45 -4.49
N LYS A 160 26.32 32.60 -5.16
CA LYS A 160 26.56 31.93 -6.45
C LYS A 160 26.45 30.42 -6.34
N SER A 161 27.04 29.82 -5.31
CA SER A 161 26.95 28.36 -5.11
C SER A 161 25.53 27.91 -4.79
N LEU A 162 24.77 28.70 -4.03
CA LEU A 162 23.35 28.43 -3.71
C LEU A 162 22.49 28.51 -4.95
N VAL A 163 22.65 29.47 -5.85
CA VAL A 163 21.95 29.51 -7.14
C VAL A 163 22.25 28.24 -7.95
N ARG A 164 23.55 27.87 -8.06
CA ARG A 164 24.01 26.71 -8.85
C ARG A 164 23.51 25.36 -8.31
N CYS A 165 23.20 25.26 -7.01
CA CYS A 165 22.62 24.06 -6.42
C CYS A 165 21.09 24.14 -6.26
N GLY A 166 20.43 25.19 -6.76
CA GLY A 166 18.96 25.33 -6.79
C GLY A 166 18.34 25.83 -5.46
N ARG A 167 19.16 26.33 -4.52
CA ARG A 167 18.66 26.88 -3.24
C ARG A 167 18.39 28.39 -3.36
N THR A 168 17.44 28.72 -4.22
CA THR A 168 17.18 30.11 -4.70
C THR A 168 16.77 31.07 -3.58
N GLN A 169 15.92 30.66 -2.64
CA GLN A 169 15.49 31.53 -1.52
C GLN A 169 16.66 31.90 -0.58
N ASP A 170 17.50 30.94 -0.25
CA ASP A 170 18.70 31.20 0.54
C ASP A 170 19.70 32.08 -0.24
N ALA A 171 19.79 31.88 -1.57
CA ALA A 171 20.66 32.63 -2.44
C ALA A 171 20.28 34.12 -2.50
N ILE A 172 18.97 34.42 -2.68
CA ILE A 172 18.50 35.81 -2.77
C ILE A 172 18.95 36.60 -1.58
N ARG A 173 18.68 36.12 -0.36
CA ARG A 173 19.07 36.84 0.88
C ARG A 173 20.55 37.11 0.95
N VAL A 174 21.38 36.12 0.66
CA VAL A 174 22.85 36.22 0.78
C VAL A 174 23.44 37.12 -0.32
N LEU A 175 22.88 37.07 -1.53
CA LEU A 175 23.30 37.95 -2.64
C LEU A 175 22.92 39.42 -2.39
N GLU A 176 21.72 39.67 -1.83
CA GLU A 176 21.33 41.03 -1.41
C GLU A 176 22.25 41.58 -0.32
N GLU A 177 22.63 40.75 0.66
CA GLU A 177 23.65 41.14 1.68
C GLU A 177 24.99 41.46 1.02
N SER A 178 25.41 40.71 -0.01
CA SER A 178 26.67 40.93 -0.73
C SER A 178 26.71 42.24 -1.50
N LEU A 179 25.56 42.80 -1.94
CA LEU A 179 25.46 44.10 -2.61
C LEU A 179 25.91 45.29 -1.71
N ASN A 180 25.92 45.12 -0.38
CA ASN A 180 26.37 46.14 0.55
C ASN A 180 27.88 46.33 0.54
N ASP A 181 28.67 45.43 -0.05
CA ASP A 181 30.10 45.55 -0.21
C ASP A 181 30.46 46.05 -1.62
N PRO A 182 30.87 47.29 -1.80
CA PRO A 182 31.16 47.89 -3.11
C PRO A 182 32.33 47.25 -3.86
N ARG A 183 33.09 46.37 -3.18
CA ARG A 183 34.20 45.62 -3.81
C ARG A 183 33.72 44.41 -4.60
N GLN A 184 32.43 44.00 -4.40
CA GLN A 184 31.90 42.86 -5.08
C GLN A 184 31.37 43.22 -6.48
N PRO A 185 31.32 42.27 -7.44
CA PRO A 185 30.87 42.53 -8.82
C PRO A 185 29.33 42.70 -8.88
N ALA A 186 28.83 43.90 -8.66
CA ALA A 186 27.41 44.19 -8.58
C ALA A 186 26.60 43.66 -9.79
N ALA A 187 27.11 43.82 -11.00
CA ALA A 187 26.44 43.31 -12.21
C ALA A 187 26.28 41.78 -12.24
N GLU A 188 27.33 41.04 -11.78
CA GLU A 188 27.26 39.58 -11.67
C GLU A 188 26.26 39.15 -10.55
N ILE A 189 26.23 39.88 -9.43
CA ILE A 189 25.32 39.64 -8.35
C ILE A 189 23.86 39.84 -8.84
N HIS A 190 23.58 40.93 -9.53
CA HIS A 190 22.28 41.19 -10.12
C HIS A 190 21.88 40.11 -11.13
N ALA A 191 22.81 39.63 -11.98
CA ALA A 191 22.54 38.55 -12.90
C ALA A 191 22.21 37.21 -12.19
N LEU A 192 22.88 36.93 -11.05
CA LEU A 192 22.56 35.77 -10.21
C LEU A 192 21.19 35.92 -9.52
N LEU A 193 20.82 37.15 -9.08
CA LEU A 193 19.51 37.45 -8.51
C LEU A 193 18.41 37.27 -9.56
N VAL A 194 18.63 37.65 -10.81
CA VAL A 194 17.70 37.37 -11.91
C VAL A 194 17.42 35.88 -11.99
N THR A 195 18.46 35.06 -12.05
CA THR A 195 18.33 33.60 -12.10
C THR A 195 17.60 33.07 -10.85
N ALA A 196 17.97 33.51 -9.66
CA ALA A 196 17.38 33.07 -8.41
C ALA A 196 15.89 33.41 -8.30
N HIS A 197 15.48 34.58 -8.78
CA HIS A 197 14.06 34.99 -8.80
C HIS A 197 13.26 34.32 -9.90
N GLN A 198 13.86 33.86 -11.01
CA GLN A 198 13.17 33.14 -12.06
C GLN A 198 12.99 31.65 -11.79
N ASP A 199 13.99 31.01 -11.17
CA ASP A 199 14.07 29.56 -10.97
C ASP A 199 13.54 29.10 -9.58
N GLY A 200 12.95 30.01 -8.78
CA GLY A 200 12.37 29.70 -7.49
C GLY A 200 11.05 28.92 -7.61
N ARG A 201 10.65 28.21 -6.55
CA ARG A 201 9.34 27.53 -6.48
C ARG A 201 8.17 28.50 -6.69
N GLU A 202 8.33 29.72 -6.25
CA GLU A 202 7.40 30.84 -6.50
C GLU A 202 8.20 31.93 -7.20
N PRO A 203 8.24 31.98 -8.54
CA PRO A 203 9.06 32.91 -9.28
C PRO A 203 8.60 34.36 -9.08
N ASP A 204 9.47 35.23 -8.58
CA ASP A 204 9.23 36.66 -8.56
C ASP A 204 9.77 37.33 -9.82
N LEU A 205 9.02 37.19 -10.90
CA LEU A 205 9.40 37.71 -12.21
C LEU A 205 9.51 39.24 -12.23
N LYS A 206 8.81 39.96 -11.32
CA LYS A 206 8.91 41.41 -11.23
C LYS A 206 10.26 41.85 -10.66
N SER A 207 10.72 41.17 -9.62
CA SER A 207 12.04 41.39 -9.06
C SER A 207 13.14 40.98 -10.04
N ALA A 208 12.96 39.81 -10.72
CA ALA A 208 13.87 39.39 -11.79
C ALA A 208 14.04 40.48 -12.86
N LEU A 209 12.94 41.09 -13.35
CA LEU A 209 13.02 42.18 -14.32
C LEU A 209 13.75 43.42 -13.79
N ARG A 210 13.46 43.84 -12.54
CA ARG A 210 14.16 44.99 -11.91
C ARG A 210 15.65 44.78 -11.83
N HIS A 211 16.11 43.60 -11.41
CA HIS A 211 17.53 43.26 -11.36
C HIS A 211 18.13 43.22 -12.75
N ASN A 212 17.42 42.71 -13.74
CA ASN A 212 17.91 42.61 -15.09
C ASN A 212 18.02 43.99 -15.80
N GLU A 213 17.13 44.93 -15.44
CA GLU A 213 17.27 46.34 -15.87
C GLU A 213 18.58 46.96 -15.39
N ILE A 214 19.02 46.64 -14.15
CA ILE A 214 20.29 47.09 -13.60
C ILE A 214 21.45 46.44 -14.39
N VAL A 215 21.39 45.17 -14.71
CA VAL A 215 22.39 44.48 -15.51
C VAL A 215 22.54 45.11 -16.90
N LEU A 216 21.41 45.42 -17.55
CA LEU A 216 21.36 46.04 -18.88
C LEU A 216 21.88 47.51 -18.87
N ALA A 217 21.75 48.19 -17.74
CA ALA A 217 22.24 49.58 -17.58
C ALA A 217 23.75 49.66 -17.43
N ASP A 218 24.48 48.55 -17.19
CA ASP A 218 25.94 48.52 -17.08
C ASP A 218 26.56 48.78 -18.45
N PRO A 219 27.32 49.90 -18.62
CA PRO A 219 27.96 50.24 -19.88
C PRO A 219 29.12 49.31 -20.24
N THR A 220 29.63 48.57 -19.25
CA THR A 220 30.79 47.67 -19.45
C THR A 220 30.35 46.24 -19.85
N LEU A 221 29.04 45.97 -19.88
CA LEU A 221 28.51 44.66 -20.20
C LEU A 221 28.84 44.27 -21.66
N GLU A 222 29.45 43.11 -21.84
CA GLU A 222 29.77 42.53 -23.16
C GLU A 222 28.49 42.36 -24.00
N ASP A 223 28.58 42.59 -25.30
CA ASP A 223 27.43 42.55 -26.20
C ASP A 223 26.68 41.20 -26.15
N ALA A 224 27.37 40.07 -26.09
CA ALA A 224 26.73 38.75 -25.99
C ALA A 224 25.95 38.60 -24.67
N LYS A 225 26.50 39.11 -23.55
CA LYS A 225 25.79 39.11 -22.26
C LYS A 225 24.58 40.03 -22.25
N ARG A 226 24.72 41.20 -22.94
CA ARG A 226 23.60 42.13 -23.13
C ARG A 226 22.48 41.56 -23.96
N GLN A 227 22.81 40.87 -25.05
CA GLN A 227 21.83 40.15 -25.87
C GLN A 227 21.10 39.10 -25.04
N HIS A 228 21.88 38.29 -24.32
CA HIS A 228 21.31 37.25 -23.42
C HIS A 228 20.38 37.87 -22.35
N ALA A 229 20.80 38.87 -21.65
CA ALA A 229 19.99 39.55 -20.64
C ALA A 229 18.70 40.15 -21.21
N THR A 230 18.76 40.69 -22.45
CA THR A 230 17.55 41.19 -23.15
C THR A 230 16.57 40.07 -23.46
N ILE A 231 17.05 38.89 -23.87
CA ILE A 231 16.19 37.72 -24.12
C ILE A 231 15.57 37.21 -22.82
N VAL A 232 16.36 37.17 -21.73
CA VAL A 232 15.89 36.79 -20.38
C VAL A 232 14.78 37.75 -19.90
N SER A 233 14.91 39.08 -20.17
CA SER A 233 13.82 40.02 -19.88
C SER A 233 12.55 39.71 -20.68
N ALA A 234 12.69 39.40 -21.96
CA ALA A 234 11.55 39.05 -22.80
C ALA A 234 10.86 37.77 -22.32
N GLU A 235 11.61 36.74 -21.92
CA GLU A 235 11.05 35.50 -21.34
C GLU A 235 10.29 35.77 -20.02
N ALA A 236 10.85 36.61 -19.16
CA ALA A 236 10.15 37.00 -17.94
C ALA A 236 8.85 37.79 -18.22
N MET A 237 8.88 38.69 -19.23
CA MET A 237 7.69 39.42 -19.68
C MET A 237 6.63 38.49 -20.25
N MET A 238 7.01 37.48 -21.03
CA MET A 238 6.11 36.45 -21.56
C MET A 238 5.39 35.73 -20.42
N ARG A 239 6.15 35.27 -19.41
CA ARG A 239 5.59 34.59 -18.23
C ARG A 239 4.67 35.47 -17.39
N LEU A 240 4.84 36.83 -17.44
CA LEU A 240 3.93 37.83 -16.84
C LEU A 240 2.73 38.18 -17.72
N GLY A 241 2.55 37.53 -18.88
CA GLY A 241 1.48 37.84 -19.83
C GLY A 241 1.70 39.14 -20.64
N ARG A 242 2.91 39.75 -20.56
CA ARG A 242 3.23 41.00 -21.28
C ARG A 242 3.86 40.68 -22.65
N ARG A 243 3.21 39.80 -23.45
CA ARG A 243 3.73 39.28 -24.72
C ARG A 243 4.00 40.35 -25.77
N SER A 244 3.15 41.40 -25.86
CA SER A 244 3.37 42.50 -26.78
C SER A 244 4.63 43.28 -26.49
N ALA A 245 4.93 43.56 -25.22
CA ALA A 245 6.16 44.23 -24.83
C ALA A 245 7.38 43.35 -25.06
N ALA A 246 7.29 42.03 -24.77
CA ALA A 246 8.36 41.08 -25.07
C ALA A 246 8.65 40.99 -26.56
N ARG A 247 7.61 40.99 -27.41
CA ARG A 247 7.74 40.99 -28.89
C ARG A 247 8.45 42.25 -29.37
N GLU A 248 8.08 43.43 -28.88
CA GLU A 248 8.75 44.69 -29.25
C GLU A 248 10.23 44.71 -28.83
N LEU A 249 10.53 44.25 -27.63
CA LEU A 249 11.90 44.14 -27.11
C LEU A 249 12.74 43.23 -27.99
N LEU A 250 12.23 42.06 -28.37
CA LEU A 250 12.92 41.09 -29.24
C LEU A 250 13.05 41.54 -30.69
N ALA A 251 12.06 42.31 -31.20
CA ALA A 251 12.11 42.86 -32.58
C ALA A 251 13.20 43.91 -32.74
N ASN A 252 13.50 44.66 -31.68
CA ASN A 252 14.53 45.69 -31.67
C ASN A 252 15.93 45.12 -31.34
N LEU A 253 16.04 43.88 -30.91
CA LEU A 253 17.31 43.22 -30.58
C LEU A 253 18.01 42.73 -31.85
N ARG A 254 19.25 43.12 -32.00
CA ARG A 254 20.19 42.51 -32.96
C ARG A 254 21.04 41.51 -32.21
N ALA A 255 20.83 40.25 -32.53
CA ALA A 255 21.57 39.14 -31.91
C ALA A 255 22.31 38.33 -32.93
N GLU A 256 23.32 37.57 -32.55
CA GLU A 256 24.15 36.75 -33.42
C GLU A 256 24.34 35.35 -32.81
N GLY A 257 24.57 34.36 -33.67
CA GLY A 257 24.84 32.98 -33.23
C GLY A 257 23.72 32.34 -32.41
N VAL A 258 24.08 31.79 -31.26
CA VAL A 258 23.13 31.11 -30.36
C VAL A 258 22.09 32.08 -29.77
N GLU A 259 22.45 33.34 -29.53
CA GLU A 259 21.51 34.34 -29.02
C GLU A 259 20.48 34.73 -30.07
N GLU A 260 20.85 34.73 -31.37
CA GLU A 260 19.88 34.89 -32.45
C GLU A 260 18.89 33.68 -32.49
N ALA A 261 19.39 32.45 -32.30
CA ALA A 261 18.55 31.28 -32.20
C ALA A 261 17.58 31.39 -31.00
N ASN A 262 18.05 31.86 -29.85
CA ASN A 262 17.19 32.10 -28.65
C ASN A 262 16.14 33.20 -28.93
N ARG A 263 16.49 34.28 -29.60
CA ARG A 263 15.60 35.36 -29.97
C ARG A 263 14.46 34.87 -30.90
N VAL A 264 14.83 34.14 -31.95
CA VAL A 264 13.88 33.59 -32.91
C VAL A 264 12.96 32.55 -32.25
N LEU A 265 13.52 31.71 -31.37
CA LEU A 265 12.74 30.78 -30.56
C LEU A 265 11.69 31.50 -29.69
N ALA A 266 12.10 32.56 -29.00
CA ALA A 266 11.20 33.34 -28.14
C ALA A 266 10.06 33.98 -28.94
N ILE A 267 10.35 34.53 -30.13
CA ILE A 267 9.31 35.10 -31.03
C ILE A 267 8.34 34.01 -31.49
N GLY A 268 8.84 32.84 -31.91
CA GLY A 268 8.01 31.72 -32.33
C GLY A 268 7.10 31.23 -31.21
N ARG A 269 7.57 31.19 -29.94
CA ARG A 269 6.77 30.86 -28.76
C ARG A 269 5.66 31.90 -28.51
N ILE A 270 5.99 33.21 -28.59
CA ILE A 270 4.97 34.26 -28.42
C ILE A 270 3.85 34.09 -29.47
N ASP A 271 4.20 33.77 -30.72
CA ASP A 271 3.23 33.57 -31.79
C ASP A 271 2.35 32.34 -31.54
N LEU A 272 2.88 31.25 -30.95
CA LEU A 272 2.09 30.09 -30.55
C LEU A 272 1.17 30.39 -29.39
N GLU A 273 1.66 31.08 -28.36
CA GLU A 273 0.87 31.43 -27.17
C GLU A 273 -0.26 32.41 -27.52
N ASP A 274 0.00 33.40 -28.39
CA ASP A 274 -1.02 34.29 -28.89
C ASP A 274 -2.06 33.56 -29.78
N ALA A 275 -1.61 32.58 -30.58
CA ALA A 275 -2.50 31.76 -31.38
C ALA A 275 -3.39 30.86 -30.52
N GLU A 276 -2.90 30.36 -29.37
CA GLU A 276 -3.66 29.50 -28.45
C GLU A 276 -4.86 30.24 -27.84
N GLU A 277 -4.76 31.54 -27.61
CA GLU A 277 -5.84 32.37 -27.07
C GLU A 277 -6.92 32.72 -28.09
N LEU A 278 -6.65 32.55 -29.38
CA LEU A 278 -7.61 32.86 -30.43
C LEU A 278 -8.52 31.68 -30.81
N PRO A 279 -9.77 31.95 -31.23
CA PRO A 279 -10.67 30.90 -31.72
C PRO A 279 -10.03 30.07 -32.86
N ALA A 280 -10.32 28.77 -32.88
CA ALA A 280 -9.73 27.82 -33.82
C ALA A 280 -9.89 28.22 -35.30
N GLU A 281 -10.98 28.87 -35.65
CA GLU A 281 -11.33 29.28 -37.02
C GLU A 281 -10.85 30.69 -37.40
N SER A 282 -10.12 31.38 -36.51
CA SER A 282 -9.64 32.73 -36.75
C SER A 282 -8.56 32.79 -37.85
N PRO A 283 -8.70 33.62 -38.88
CA PRO A 283 -7.64 33.81 -39.87
C PRO A 283 -6.35 34.38 -39.26
N GLU A 284 -6.46 35.10 -38.15
CA GLU A 284 -5.33 35.62 -37.41
C GLU A 284 -4.55 34.52 -36.74
N ARG A 285 -5.25 33.56 -36.15
CA ARG A 285 -4.65 32.35 -35.57
C ARG A 285 -3.81 31.61 -36.62
N THR A 286 -4.37 31.39 -37.81
CA THR A 286 -3.68 30.70 -38.90
C THR A 286 -2.39 31.41 -39.31
N LYS A 287 -2.42 32.74 -39.41
CA LYS A 287 -1.24 33.57 -39.72
C LYS A 287 -0.16 33.46 -38.63
N LEU A 288 -0.59 33.51 -37.33
CA LEU A 288 0.34 33.37 -36.22
C LEU A 288 0.98 31.99 -36.20
N LEU A 289 0.21 30.95 -36.39
CA LEU A 289 0.71 29.56 -36.46
C LEU A 289 1.71 29.36 -37.57
N GLN A 290 1.43 29.89 -38.78
CA GLN A 290 2.35 29.81 -39.92
C GLN A 290 3.66 30.55 -39.61
N ARG A 291 3.58 31.78 -39.08
CA ARG A 291 4.77 32.56 -38.71
C ARG A 291 5.58 31.86 -37.63
N ALA A 292 4.93 31.31 -36.63
CA ALA A 292 5.57 30.54 -35.57
C ALA A 292 6.33 29.33 -36.15
N GLN A 293 5.72 28.58 -37.07
CA GLN A 293 6.35 27.45 -37.72
C GLN A 293 7.64 27.86 -38.47
N GLU A 294 7.57 28.94 -39.27
CA GLU A 294 8.71 29.47 -40.02
C GLU A 294 9.85 29.86 -39.06
N GLN A 295 9.54 30.59 -37.97
CA GLN A 295 10.51 30.99 -36.97
C GLN A 295 11.14 29.76 -36.27
N LEU A 296 10.35 28.82 -35.81
CA LEU A 296 10.84 27.65 -35.12
C LEU A 296 11.71 26.73 -35.99
N GLN A 297 11.39 26.61 -37.28
CA GLN A 297 12.22 25.89 -38.26
C GLN A 297 13.58 26.56 -38.49
N LEU A 298 13.63 27.90 -38.45
CA LEU A 298 14.87 28.67 -38.64
C LEU A 298 15.85 28.45 -37.47
N VAL A 299 15.37 28.18 -36.25
CA VAL A 299 16.22 27.96 -35.08
C VAL A 299 17.26 26.86 -35.30
N ALA A 300 16.91 25.77 -35.93
CA ALA A 300 17.84 24.67 -36.20
C ALA A 300 18.98 25.03 -37.19
N GLN A 301 18.74 26.01 -38.05
CA GLN A 301 19.77 26.54 -38.97
C GLN A 301 20.74 27.50 -38.26
N LEU A 302 20.22 28.23 -37.25
CA LEU A 302 20.97 29.20 -36.48
C LEU A 302 21.79 28.55 -35.32
N ASP A 303 21.42 27.34 -34.93
CA ASP A 303 22.13 26.56 -33.87
C ASP A 303 22.65 25.22 -34.46
N PRO A 304 23.76 25.23 -35.18
CA PRO A 304 24.33 24.06 -35.84
C PRO A 304 24.83 22.99 -34.88
N LYS A 305 25.01 23.33 -33.61
CA LYS A 305 25.40 22.37 -32.54
C LYS A 305 24.21 21.64 -31.96
N HIS A 306 22.98 21.90 -32.41
CA HIS A 306 21.75 21.33 -31.87
C HIS A 306 21.65 21.43 -30.34
N GLY A 307 21.96 22.64 -29.86
CA GLY A 307 21.95 22.96 -28.45
C GLY A 307 20.56 23.08 -27.83
N ARG A 308 20.45 23.81 -26.72
CA ARG A 308 19.18 24.04 -26.01
C ARG A 308 18.10 24.70 -26.91
N PRO A 309 18.42 25.74 -27.74
CA PRO A 309 17.40 26.35 -28.58
C PRO A 309 16.78 25.39 -29.60
N THR A 310 17.58 24.57 -30.27
CA THR A 310 17.08 23.59 -31.25
C THR A 310 16.17 22.53 -30.60
N ARG A 311 16.56 22.02 -29.41
CA ARG A 311 15.75 21.05 -28.68
C ARG A 311 14.40 21.62 -28.26
N GLN A 312 14.38 22.87 -27.80
CA GLN A 312 13.14 23.56 -27.44
C GLN A 312 12.29 23.86 -28.69
N ALA A 313 12.89 24.32 -29.81
CA ALA A 313 12.17 24.55 -31.04
C ALA A 313 11.47 23.29 -31.54
N ALA A 314 12.12 22.13 -31.46
CA ALA A 314 11.51 20.86 -31.85
C ALA A 314 10.26 20.54 -31.00
N LEU A 315 10.31 20.79 -29.69
CA LEU A 315 9.15 20.67 -28.79
C LEU A 315 8.01 21.60 -29.22
N TRP A 316 8.32 22.87 -29.50
CA TRP A 316 7.32 23.87 -29.89
C TRP A 316 6.77 23.62 -31.30
N ILE A 317 7.51 22.99 -32.22
CA ILE A 317 7.00 22.49 -33.47
C ILE A 317 5.94 21.40 -33.28
N ALA A 318 6.15 20.48 -32.35
CA ALA A 318 5.13 19.50 -31.98
C ALA A 318 3.85 20.20 -31.43
N LYS A 319 4.02 21.22 -30.56
CA LYS A 319 2.91 22.04 -30.06
C LYS A 319 2.18 22.82 -31.19
N TYR A 320 2.91 23.29 -32.20
CA TYR A 320 2.29 23.89 -33.40
C TYR A 320 1.34 22.92 -34.10
N PHE A 321 1.73 21.64 -34.28
CA PHE A 321 0.82 20.65 -34.89
C PHE A 321 -0.42 20.40 -34.02
N GLU A 322 -0.25 20.39 -32.70
CA GLU A 322 -1.37 20.26 -31.74
C GLU A 322 -2.36 21.43 -31.91
N LEU A 323 -1.86 22.68 -31.91
CA LEU A 323 -2.67 23.88 -32.06
C LEU A 323 -3.31 24.01 -33.46
N SER A 324 -2.69 23.40 -34.48
CA SER A 324 -3.22 23.33 -35.87
C SER A 324 -4.30 22.25 -36.02
N GLY A 325 -4.67 21.51 -34.96
CA GLY A 325 -5.65 20.43 -35.01
C GLY A 325 -5.11 19.10 -35.57
N ASN A 326 -3.84 19.03 -35.91
CA ASN A 326 -3.21 17.81 -36.41
C ASN A 326 -2.68 16.93 -35.26
N HIS A 327 -3.57 16.49 -34.39
CA HIS A 327 -3.21 15.84 -33.11
C HIS A 327 -2.41 14.53 -33.26
N GLU A 328 -2.64 13.74 -34.32
CA GLU A 328 -1.85 12.53 -34.59
C GLU A 328 -0.42 12.86 -34.98
N VAL A 329 -0.24 13.89 -35.83
CA VAL A 329 1.09 14.38 -36.24
C VAL A 329 1.79 14.98 -35.02
N ALA A 330 1.09 15.76 -34.21
CA ALA A 330 1.63 16.31 -32.98
C ALA A 330 2.15 15.21 -32.04
N ALA A 331 1.38 14.16 -31.82
CA ALA A 331 1.79 13.03 -30.98
C ALA A 331 3.05 12.33 -31.52
N ALA A 332 3.10 12.10 -32.85
CA ALA A 332 4.28 11.51 -33.50
C ALA A 332 5.53 12.40 -33.38
N GLU A 333 5.39 13.72 -33.53
CA GLU A 333 6.51 14.66 -33.35
C GLU A 333 6.92 14.76 -31.87
N TYR A 334 5.98 14.73 -30.91
CA TYR A 334 6.32 14.64 -29.49
C TYR A 334 7.10 13.36 -29.18
N GLU A 335 6.67 12.18 -29.64
CA GLU A 335 7.40 10.92 -29.48
C GLU A 335 8.82 10.97 -30.08
N LYS A 336 8.96 11.60 -31.24
CA LYS A 336 10.25 11.80 -31.89
C LYS A 336 11.17 12.70 -31.08
N VAL A 337 10.66 13.82 -30.56
CA VAL A 337 11.41 14.74 -29.68
C VAL A 337 11.83 14.02 -28.40
N ALA A 338 10.94 13.27 -27.78
CA ALA A 338 11.20 12.49 -26.58
C ALA A 338 12.34 11.47 -26.79
N LYS A 339 12.33 10.80 -27.94
CA LYS A 339 13.34 9.80 -28.31
C LYS A 339 14.69 10.41 -28.67
N VAL A 340 14.69 11.49 -29.46
CA VAL A 340 15.92 12.13 -29.94
C VAL A 340 16.63 12.88 -28.83
N TYR A 341 15.88 13.51 -27.93
CA TYR A 341 16.40 14.35 -26.86
C TYR A 341 16.16 13.73 -25.46
N THR A 342 16.26 12.41 -25.38
CA THR A 342 16.10 11.66 -24.12
C THR A 342 16.98 12.26 -23.00
N GLY A 343 16.43 12.39 -21.80
CA GLY A 343 17.13 12.93 -20.62
C GLY A 343 17.30 14.45 -20.61
N THR A 344 16.71 15.17 -21.57
CA THR A 344 16.62 16.63 -21.56
C THR A 344 15.22 17.08 -21.16
N THR A 345 15.08 18.29 -20.60
CA THR A 345 13.77 18.86 -20.24
C THR A 345 12.80 18.90 -21.43
N ALA A 346 13.27 19.22 -22.62
CA ALA A 346 12.44 19.22 -23.84
C ALA A 346 11.96 17.80 -24.18
N GLY A 347 12.82 16.79 -24.06
CA GLY A 347 12.46 15.39 -24.30
C GLY A 347 11.45 14.88 -23.27
N LEU A 348 11.60 15.22 -22.00
CA LEU A 348 10.66 14.85 -20.93
C LEU A 348 9.30 15.52 -21.12
N THR A 349 9.29 16.82 -21.44
CA THR A 349 8.03 17.56 -21.70
C THR A 349 7.31 16.97 -22.92
N ALA A 350 8.05 16.60 -23.95
CA ALA A 350 7.48 15.94 -25.14
C ALA A 350 6.92 14.54 -24.84
N ALA A 351 7.65 13.71 -24.07
CA ALA A 351 7.16 12.41 -23.65
C ALA A 351 5.85 12.51 -22.85
N LEU A 352 5.78 13.48 -21.95
CA LEU A 352 4.57 13.75 -21.18
C LEU A 352 3.41 14.19 -22.06
N ALA A 353 3.65 15.06 -23.06
CA ALA A 353 2.62 15.52 -23.99
C ALA A 353 2.09 14.35 -24.85
N ALA A 354 2.98 13.47 -25.33
CA ALA A 354 2.60 12.25 -26.05
C ALA A 354 1.77 11.31 -25.18
N ALA A 355 2.20 11.07 -23.94
CA ALA A 355 1.48 10.26 -22.97
C ALA A 355 0.07 10.79 -22.71
N ASP A 356 -0.06 12.10 -22.47
CA ASP A 356 -1.36 12.74 -22.26
C ASP A 356 -2.29 12.63 -23.49
N TYR A 357 -1.73 12.73 -24.67
CA TYR A 357 -2.49 12.52 -25.91
C TYR A 357 -3.01 11.08 -25.98
N HIS A 358 -2.16 10.09 -25.74
CA HIS A 358 -2.57 8.68 -25.77
C HIS A 358 -3.60 8.39 -24.67
N ARG A 359 -3.43 8.93 -23.49
CA ARG A 359 -4.35 8.80 -22.37
C ARG A 359 -5.75 9.35 -22.72
N ARG A 360 -5.83 10.57 -23.26
CA ARG A 360 -7.08 11.21 -23.66
C ARG A 360 -7.82 10.46 -24.76
N ASN A 361 -7.09 9.74 -25.61
CA ASN A 361 -7.63 8.92 -26.70
C ASN A 361 -7.86 7.45 -26.31
N GLY A 362 -7.89 7.14 -25.01
CA GLY A 362 -8.19 5.78 -24.52
C GLY A 362 -7.07 4.75 -24.77
N ARG A 363 -5.88 5.17 -25.19
CA ARG A 363 -4.71 4.31 -25.43
C ARG A 363 -3.81 4.28 -24.19
N LEU A 364 -4.38 3.87 -23.06
CA LEU A 364 -3.71 3.99 -21.76
C LEU A 364 -2.42 3.17 -21.67
N GLU A 365 -2.38 1.96 -22.22
CA GLU A 365 -1.17 1.12 -22.24
C GLU A 365 0.02 1.85 -22.90
N ARG A 366 -0.25 2.55 -24.01
CA ARG A 366 0.78 3.34 -24.68
C ARG A 366 1.20 4.55 -23.86
N ALA A 367 0.23 5.26 -23.26
CA ALA A 367 0.49 6.37 -22.36
C ALA A 367 1.38 5.97 -21.17
N LEU A 368 1.15 4.77 -20.60
CA LEU A 368 1.95 4.26 -19.48
C LEU A 368 3.42 4.02 -19.86
N VAL A 369 3.71 3.64 -21.11
CA VAL A 369 5.10 3.52 -21.59
C VAL A 369 5.81 4.88 -21.59
N ASP A 370 5.13 5.90 -22.07
CA ASP A 370 5.70 7.26 -22.12
C ASP A 370 5.81 7.88 -20.73
N TYR A 371 4.80 7.70 -19.86
CA TYR A 371 4.90 8.11 -18.44
C TYR A 371 6.06 7.43 -17.71
N LYS A 372 6.32 6.16 -17.99
CA LYS A 372 7.45 5.43 -17.42
C LYS A 372 8.78 6.05 -17.83
N ILE A 373 8.93 6.45 -19.09
CA ILE A 373 10.14 7.14 -19.58
C ILE A 373 10.35 8.45 -18.81
N VAL A 374 9.28 9.24 -18.63
CA VAL A 374 9.34 10.50 -17.88
C VAL A 374 9.78 10.24 -16.45
N LEU A 375 9.09 9.34 -15.73
CA LEU A 375 9.32 9.09 -14.33
C LEU A 375 10.68 8.47 -14.03
N GLN A 376 11.17 7.58 -14.88
CA GLN A 376 12.52 6.98 -14.75
C GLN A 376 13.67 7.98 -14.99
N SER A 377 13.37 9.13 -15.60
CA SER A 377 14.38 10.17 -15.87
C SER A 377 14.49 11.19 -14.73
N ILE A 378 13.69 11.07 -13.70
CA ILE A 378 13.63 12.00 -12.56
C ILE A 378 14.07 11.26 -11.29
N ASP A 379 15.27 11.53 -10.85
CA ASP A 379 15.85 10.89 -9.65
C ASP A 379 15.25 11.44 -8.35
N SER A 380 14.99 12.74 -8.28
CA SER A 380 14.43 13.41 -7.10
C SER A 380 13.78 14.75 -7.47
N PRO A 381 12.80 15.21 -6.68
CA PRO A 381 12.15 16.51 -6.89
C PRO A 381 13.11 17.69 -6.84
N GLU A 382 14.19 17.57 -6.04
CA GLU A 382 15.20 18.62 -5.92
C GLU A 382 16.09 18.75 -7.16
N ASN A 383 16.21 17.69 -7.95
CA ASN A 383 17.02 17.64 -9.17
C ASN A 383 16.23 17.90 -10.46
N TYR A 384 14.93 18.09 -10.33
CA TYR A 384 14.07 18.34 -11.48
C TYR A 384 14.30 19.74 -12.06
N ASP A 385 14.48 19.83 -13.41
CA ASP A 385 14.58 21.09 -14.16
C ASP A 385 13.18 21.50 -14.59
N ASP A 386 12.59 22.47 -13.91
CA ASP A 386 11.22 22.96 -14.13
C ASP A 386 11.10 24.10 -15.16
N SER A 387 12.16 24.35 -15.92
CA SER A 387 12.25 25.48 -16.88
C SER A 387 11.21 25.44 -18.02
N LEU A 388 10.77 24.25 -18.42
CA LEU A 388 9.76 24.07 -19.47
C LEU A 388 8.42 23.49 -18.95
N LEU A 389 8.46 22.78 -17.87
CA LEU A 389 7.30 22.16 -17.24
C LEU A 389 7.46 22.28 -15.71
N PRO A 390 6.62 23.06 -15.03
CA PRO A 390 6.63 23.14 -13.58
C PRO A 390 6.42 21.78 -12.94
N LEU A 391 7.11 21.51 -11.82
CA LEU A 391 6.99 20.23 -11.10
C LEU A 391 5.55 19.96 -10.63
N GLU A 392 4.80 21.02 -10.30
CA GLU A 392 3.39 20.91 -9.90
C GLU A 392 2.50 20.44 -11.05
N ASP A 393 2.69 20.98 -12.25
CA ASP A 393 1.96 20.54 -13.46
C ASP A 393 2.27 19.08 -13.77
N LEU A 394 3.53 18.66 -13.61
CA LEU A 394 3.90 17.26 -13.76
C LEU A 394 3.19 16.38 -12.73
N ARG A 395 3.15 16.81 -11.46
CA ARG A 395 2.45 16.08 -10.39
C ARG A 395 0.97 15.95 -10.67
N ASP A 396 0.32 17.02 -11.09
CA ASP A 396 -1.10 17.02 -11.39
C ASP A 396 -1.44 16.09 -12.57
N ARG A 397 -0.62 16.08 -13.61
CA ARG A 397 -0.79 15.16 -14.74
C ARG A 397 -0.56 13.71 -14.35
N MET A 398 0.47 13.42 -13.54
CA MET A 398 0.73 12.07 -13.02
C MET A 398 -0.38 11.59 -12.10
N LYS A 399 -0.88 12.48 -11.23
CA LYS A 399 -2.02 12.20 -10.35
C LYS A 399 -3.29 11.91 -11.18
N GLY A 400 -3.57 12.72 -12.20
CA GLY A 400 -4.71 12.49 -13.10
C GLY A 400 -4.60 11.17 -13.88
N ALA A 401 -3.39 10.76 -14.28
CA ALA A 401 -3.16 9.45 -14.91
C ALA A 401 -3.40 8.29 -13.93
N PHE A 402 -2.92 8.42 -12.71
CA PHE A 402 -3.14 7.46 -11.63
C PHE A 402 -4.62 7.32 -11.27
N GLU A 403 -5.33 8.44 -11.08
CA GLU A 403 -6.76 8.45 -10.77
C GLU A 403 -7.57 7.79 -11.88
N GLN A 404 -7.24 8.04 -13.15
CA GLN A 404 -7.88 7.37 -14.28
C GLN A 404 -7.65 5.86 -14.30
N CYS A 405 -6.45 5.39 -13.92
CA CYS A 405 -6.21 3.95 -13.77
C CYS A 405 -7.14 3.34 -12.72
N LEU A 406 -7.33 4.01 -11.58
CA LEU A 406 -8.24 3.55 -10.53
C LEU A 406 -9.70 3.53 -10.99
N GLU A 407 -10.17 4.60 -11.66
CA GLU A 407 -11.53 4.68 -12.21
C GLU A 407 -11.83 3.57 -13.23
N GLN A 408 -10.85 3.23 -14.06
CA GLN A 408 -10.94 2.16 -15.04
C GLN A 408 -10.62 0.77 -14.45
N GLN A 409 -10.37 0.68 -13.14
CA GLN A 409 -10.06 -0.58 -12.43
C GLN A 409 -8.77 -1.26 -12.93
N LEU A 410 -7.85 -0.49 -13.46
CA LEU A 410 -6.53 -0.91 -13.92
C LEU A 410 -5.52 -0.82 -12.77
N PHE A 411 -5.75 -1.61 -11.71
CA PHE A 411 -5.00 -1.57 -10.47
C PHE A 411 -3.51 -1.95 -10.62
N PRO A 412 -3.14 -2.96 -11.42
CA PRO A 412 -1.72 -3.29 -11.67
C PRO A 412 -0.97 -2.12 -12.31
N GLU A 413 -1.60 -1.43 -13.25
CA GLU A 413 -1.06 -0.26 -13.94
C GLU A 413 -0.90 0.92 -12.97
N ALA A 414 -1.89 1.16 -12.12
CA ALA A 414 -1.83 2.17 -11.07
C ALA A 414 -0.65 1.91 -10.12
N LEU A 415 -0.43 0.67 -9.67
CA LEU A 415 0.72 0.31 -8.84
C LEU A 415 2.04 0.52 -9.58
N THR A 416 2.10 0.18 -10.87
CA THR A 416 3.30 0.43 -11.70
C THR A 416 3.66 1.91 -11.74
N LEU A 417 2.67 2.81 -11.83
CA LEU A 417 2.90 4.25 -11.75
C LEU A 417 3.39 4.67 -10.35
N VAL A 418 2.73 4.18 -9.30
CA VAL A 418 3.10 4.49 -7.91
C VAL A 418 4.54 4.10 -7.60
N ASP A 419 4.99 2.95 -8.09
CA ASP A 419 6.38 2.49 -7.91
C ASP A 419 7.42 3.42 -8.55
N LEU A 420 7.02 4.15 -9.59
CA LEU A 420 7.87 5.12 -10.30
C LEU A 420 7.76 6.55 -9.73
N PHE A 421 6.81 6.81 -8.87
CA PHE A 421 6.54 8.16 -8.36
C PHE A 421 7.57 8.71 -7.37
N HIS A 422 8.53 7.91 -6.92
CA HIS A 422 9.53 8.31 -5.92
C HIS A 422 10.37 9.53 -6.34
N GLY A 423 10.57 9.75 -7.64
CA GLY A 423 11.29 10.92 -8.19
C GLY A 423 10.45 12.20 -8.27
N VAL A 424 9.13 12.10 -8.12
CA VAL A 424 8.20 13.23 -8.32
C VAL A 424 7.41 13.56 -7.04
N PHE A 425 6.97 12.52 -6.33
CA PHE A 425 6.21 12.65 -5.08
C PHE A 425 7.06 12.24 -3.88
N GLY A 426 6.70 12.75 -2.70
CA GLY A 426 7.30 12.32 -1.44
C GLY A 426 6.85 10.90 -1.04
N GLU A 427 7.65 10.24 -0.20
CA GLU A 427 7.42 8.87 0.28
C GLU A 427 6.04 8.70 0.94
N VAL A 428 5.59 9.70 1.68
CA VAL A 428 4.26 9.71 2.32
C VAL A 428 3.14 9.63 1.28
N GLN A 429 3.23 10.40 0.19
CA GLN A 429 2.20 10.43 -0.84
C GLN A 429 2.18 9.14 -1.66
N THR A 430 3.34 8.60 -1.99
CA THR A 430 3.44 7.33 -2.74
C THR A 430 2.93 6.14 -1.91
N SER A 431 3.23 6.10 -0.61
CA SER A 431 2.71 5.07 0.30
C SER A 431 1.19 5.17 0.45
N GLU A 432 0.64 6.38 0.52
CA GLU A 432 -0.82 6.59 0.55
C GLU A 432 -1.50 6.12 -0.74
N MET A 433 -0.94 6.47 -1.90
CA MET A 433 -1.47 6.02 -3.20
C MET A 433 -1.42 4.49 -3.31
N ARG A 434 -0.33 3.85 -2.87
CA ARG A 434 -0.19 2.40 -2.85
C ARG A 434 -1.23 1.74 -1.96
N ALA A 435 -1.40 2.24 -0.74
CA ALA A 435 -2.38 1.73 0.22
C ALA A 435 -3.81 1.78 -0.35
N LYS A 436 -4.22 2.93 -0.86
CA LYS A 436 -5.54 3.12 -1.48
C LYS A 436 -5.76 2.22 -2.70
N THR A 437 -4.74 2.01 -3.53
CA THR A 437 -4.84 1.15 -4.71
C THR A 437 -5.10 -0.30 -4.31
N HIS A 438 -4.32 -0.84 -3.39
CA HIS A 438 -4.52 -2.21 -2.90
C HIS A 438 -5.86 -2.37 -2.19
N GLU A 439 -6.30 -1.39 -1.41
CA GLU A 439 -7.59 -1.40 -0.73
C GLU A 439 -8.75 -1.46 -1.74
N GLN A 440 -8.77 -0.53 -2.70
CA GLN A 440 -9.81 -0.48 -3.73
C GLN A 440 -9.83 -1.75 -4.58
N TRP A 441 -8.65 -2.27 -4.93
CA TRP A 441 -8.53 -3.53 -5.66
C TRP A 441 -9.13 -4.69 -4.87
N GLY A 442 -8.77 -4.83 -3.60
CA GLY A 442 -9.32 -5.84 -2.71
C GLY A 442 -10.83 -5.75 -2.56
N GLN A 443 -11.36 -4.53 -2.32
CA GLN A 443 -12.80 -4.28 -2.22
C GLN A 443 -13.53 -4.59 -3.53
N HIS A 444 -12.97 -4.19 -4.67
CA HIS A 444 -13.52 -4.51 -5.99
C HIS A 444 -13.61 -6.02 -6.22
N ARG A 445 -12.55 -6.78 -5.87
CA ARG A 445 -12.54 -8.23 -6.00
C ARG A 445 -13.52 -8.91 -5.05
N LEU A 446 -13.73 -8.42 -3.82
CA LEU A 446 -14.76 -8.93 -2.92
C LEU A 446 -16.14 -8.80 -3.54
N LYS A 447 -16.46 -7.61 -4.07
CA LYS A 447 -17.73 -7.36 -4.73
C LYS A 447 -17.93 -8.21 -5.98
N GLN A 448 -16.87 -8.46 -6.75
CA GLN A 448 -16.93 -9.38 -7.89
C GLN A 448 -17.22 -10.82 -7.45
N ALA A 449 -16.60 -11.26 -6.35
CA ALA A 449 -16.80 -12.61 -5.82
C ALA A 449 -18.24 -12.90 -5.36
N GLU A 450 -19.03 -11.88 -5.00
CA GLU A 450 -20.43 -12.02 -4.64
C GLU A 450 -21.32 -12.45 -5.83
N ASN A 451 -20.92 -12.05 -7.05
CA ASN A 451 -21.66 -12.32 -8.27
C ASN A 451 -21.19 -13.59 -9.02
N GLU A 452 -20.07 -14.19 -8.58
CA GLU A 452 -19.44 -15.32 -9.25
C GLU A 452 -19.73 -16.65 -8.55
N ARG A 453 -20.48 -17.53 -9.21
CA ARG A 453 -20.86 -18.83 -8.63
C ARG A 453 -19.72 -19.85 -8.53
N PHE A 454 -18.85 -19.94 -9.54
CA PHE A 454 -17.87 -21.01 -9.66
C PHE A 454 -16.46 -20.65 -9.18
N GLN A 455 -16.07 -19.40 -9.31
CA GLN A 455 -14.72 -18.91 -8.96
C GLN A 455 -14.71 -17.98 -7.74
N GLY A 456 -15.86 -17.79 -7.09
CA GLY A 456 -16.01 -16.83 -6.01
C GLY A 456 -15.01 -16.98 -4.87
N GLU A 457 -14.64 -18.21 -4.50
CA GLU A 457 -13.64 -18.42 -3.43
C GLU A 457 -12.21 -18.08 -3.87
N ALA A 458 -11.83 -18.38 -5.11
CA ALA A 458 -10.52 -17.99 -5.65
C ALA A 458 -10.41 -16.46 -5.73
N ILE A 459 -11.48 -15.79 -6.18
CA ILE A 459 -11.53 -14.32 -6.23
C ILE A 459 -11.49 -13.71 -4.82
N ARG A 460 -12.20 -14.29 -3.83
CA ARG A 460 -12.10 -13.88 -2.41
C ARG A 460 -10.68 -14.01 -1.86
N GLN A 461 -9.98 -15.07 -2.22
CA GLN A 461 -8.60 -15.29 -1.76
C GLN A 461 -7.64 -14.25 -2.37
N GLU A 462 -7.84 -13.90 -3.63
CA GLU A 462 -7.09 -12.79 -4.27
C GLU A 462 -7.41 -11.46 -3.59
N ALA A 463 -8.69 -11.17 -3.35
CA ALA A 463 -9.14 -9.97 -2.65
C ALA A 463 -8.51 -9.83 -1.27
N ARG A 464 -8.51 -10.91 -0.47
CA ARG A 464 -7.87 -10.95 0.85
C ARG A 464 -6.38 -10.69 0.76
N THR A 465 -5.72 -11.13 -0.32
CA THR A 465 -4.31 -10.86 -0.54
C THR A 465 -4.08 -9.37 -0.77
N GLN A 466 -4.87 -8.73 -1.63
CA GLN A 466 -4.77 -7.29 -1.88
C GLN A 466 -5.07 -6.47 -0.61
N LEU A 467 -6.07 -6.84 0.17
CA LEU A 467 -6.36 -6.18 1.44
C LEU A 467 -5.22 -6.31 2.47
N ARG A 468 -4.51 -7.43 2.51
CA ARG A 468 -3.31 -7.56 3.34
C ARG A 468 -2.17 -6.67 2.87
N GLU A 469 -1.97 -6.51 1.57
CA GLU A 469 -1.00 -5.56 1.04
C GLU A 469 -1.41 -4.11 1.34
N ALA A 470 -2.70 -3.77 1.25
CA ALA A 470 -3.22 -2.48 1.70
C ALA A 470 -2.91 -2.24 3.19
N GLY A 471 -3.17 -3.23 4.05
CA GLY A 471 -2.85 -3.16 5.46
C GLY A 471 -1.37 -2.88 5.73
N ARG A 472 -0.46 -3.54 5.00
CA ARG A 472 0.99 -3.26 5.10
C ARG A 472 1.35 -1.84 4.67
N ALA A 473 0.77 -1.38 3.57
CA ALA A 473 1.04 -0.04 3.05
C ALA A 473 0.51 1.05 4.00
N TYR A 474 -0.67 0.87 4.59
CA TYR A 474 -1.19 1.78 5.62
C TYR A 474 -0.36 1.75 6.91
N GLU A 475 0.15 0.59 7.32
CA GLU A 475 1.04 0.48 8.48
C GLU A 475 2.37 1.20 8.24
N GLU A 476 2.92 1.12 7.03
CA GLU A 476 4.10 1.89 6.62
C GLU A 476 3.80 3.40 6.60
N LEU A 477 2.65 3.78 6.06
CA LEU A 477 2.18 5.17 6.03
C LEU A 477 2.01 5.74 7.44
N ALA A 478 1.43 4.97 8.37
CA ALA A 478 1.32 5.34 9.77
C ALA A 478 2.70 5.62 10.40
N ARG A 479 3.70 4.78 10.12
CA ARG A 479 5.09 5.02 10.60
C ARG A 479 5.68 6.32 10.05
N LEU A 480 5.45 6.62 8.77
CA LEU A 480 5.90 7.86 8.13
C LEU A 480 5.20 9.10 8.72
N ARG A 481 3.95 8.95 9.16
CA ARG A 481 3.09 10.00 9.71
C ARG A 481 3.01 10.00 11.24
N PHE A 482 3.89 9.28 11.95
CA PHE A 482 3.80 9.07 13.40
C PHE A 482 3.59 10.35 14.22
N ALA A 483 4.17 11.48 13.81
CA ALA A 483 4.01 12.77 14.46
C ALA A 483 2.81 13.60 13.96
N SER A 484 1.99 13.06 13.06
CA SER A 484 0.84 13.76 12.47
C SER A 484 -0.48 13.31 13.09
N ARG A 485 -1.53 14.14 12.94
CA ARG A 485 -2.89 13.76 13.34
C ARG A 485 -3.47 12.60 12.52
N GLN A 486 -2.91 12.32 11.36
CA GLN A 486 -3.36 11.27 10.46
C GLN A 486 -2.86 9.89 10.88
N PHE A 487 -1.86 9.80 11.76
CA PHE A 487 -1.30 8.55 12.27
C PHE A 487 -2.38 7.56 12.73
N ILE A 488 -3.31 8.03 13.57
CA ILE A 488 -4.37 7.20 14.15
C ILE A 488 -5.34 6.69 13.07
N GLU A 489 -5.65 7.52 12.08
CA GLU A 489 -6.50 7.11 10.95
C GLU A 489 -5.81 6.07 10.07
N ASP A 490 -4.50 6.23 9.83
CA ASP A 490 -3.71 5.25 9.06
C ASP A 490 -3.61 3.91 9.82
N VAL A 491 -3.45 3.92 11.16
CA VAL A 491 -3.49 2.71 12.01
C VAL A 491 -4.86 2.03 11.92
N TRP A 492 -5.95 2.80 11.97
CA TRP A 492 -7.30 2.28 11.80
C TRP A 492 -7.50 1.62 10.44
N ASN A 493 -7.12 2.30 9.36
CA ASN A 493 -7.26 1.79 7.99
C ASN A 493 -6.43 0.52 7.78
N ALA A 494 -5.22 0.47 8.35
CA ALA A 494 -4.40 -0.74 8.34
C ALA A 494 -5.09 -1.91 9.06
N ALA A 495 -5.68 -1.66 10.24
CA ALA A 495 -6.39 -2.66 11.02
C ALA A 495 -7.61 -3.21 10.26
N GLU A 496 -8.45 -2.34 9.70
CA GLU A 496 -9.62 -2.73 8.89
C GLU A 496 -9.21 -3.54 7.64
N CYS A 497 -8.13 -3.12 6.95
CA CYS A 497 -7.62 -3.86 5.79
C CYS A 497 -7.12 -5.26 6.19
N TYR A 498 -6.39 -5.40 7.29
CA TYR A 498 -5.98 -6.71 7.79
C TYR A 498 -7.16 -7.55 8.27
N PHE A 499 -8.15 -6.96 8.92
CA PHE A 499 -9.36 -7.64 9.36
C PHE A 499 -10.13 -8.22 8.18
N ASN A 500 -10.42 -7.39 7.18
CA ASN A 500 -11.11 -7.81 5.95
C ASN A 500 -10.26 -8.78 5.11
N GLY A 501 -8.93 -8.66 5.20
CA GLY A 501 -7.96 -9.59 4.62
C GLY A 501 -7.80 -10.90 5.40
N GLN A 502 -8.56 -11.10 6.49
CA GLN A 502 -8.48 -12.25 7.40
C GLN A 502 -7.09 -12.48 8.00
N SER A 503 -6.37 -11.39 8.24
CA SER A 503 -5.07 -11.38 8.93
C SER A 503 -5.27 -10.92 10.38
N TYR A 504 -6.03 -11.71 11.13
CA TYR A 504 -6.62 -11.33 12.42
C TYR A 504 -5.58 -10.99 13.50
N THR A 505 -4.43 -11.66 13.50
CA THR A 505 -3.35 -11.35 14.44
C THR A 505 -2.78 -9.95 14.24
N GLN A 506 -2.61 -9.51 13.00
CA GLN A 506 -2.16 -8.17 12.67
C GLN A 506 -3.25 -7.14 12.96
N ALA A 507 -4.50 -7.45 12.61
CA ALA A 507 -5.64 -6.61 12.90
C ALA A 507 -5.77 -6.35 14.42
N ALA A 508 -5.73 -7.39 15.24
CA ALA A 508 -5.81 -7.27 16.71
C ALA A 508 -4.71 -6.38 17.29
N ARG A 509 -3.46 -6.56 16.83
CA ARG A 509 -2.35 -5.70 17.26
C ARG A 509 -2.60 -4.22 16.96
N LEU A 510 -3.09 -3.93 15.76
CA LEU A 510 -3.33 -2.54 15.35
C LEU A 510 -4.58 -1.93 15.99
N TYR A 511 -5.64 -2.70 16.25
CA TYR A 511 -6.77 -2.20 17.02
C TYR A 511 -6.37 -1.90 18.47
N ALA A 512 -5.51 -2.71 19.08
CA ALA A 512 -4.96 -2.43 20.41
C ALA A 512 -4.09 -1.16 20.38
N GLU A 513 -3.26 -0.97 19.36
CA GLU A 513 -2.47 0.25 19.14
C GLU A 513 -3.36 1.48 18.94
N TYR A 514 -4.43 1.34 18.16
CA TYR A 514 -5.44 2.38 17.97
C TYR A 514 -6.10 2.78 19.30
N LEU A 515 -6.55 1.82 20.09
CA LEU A 515 -7.19 2.05 21.40
C LEU A 515 -6.23 2.73 22.40
N HIS A 516 -4.93 2.44 22.31
CA HIS A 516 -3.94 3.08 23.16
C HIS A 516 -3.74 4.57 22.83
N ASN A 517 -3.90 4.96 21.57
CA ASN A 517 -3.57 6.29 21.06
C ASN A 517 -4.80 7.18 20.80
N GLU A 518 -5.99 6.61 20.65
CA GLU A 518 -7.21 7.37 20.33
C GLU A 518 -8.08 7.64 21.56
N SER A 519 -8.63 8.82 21.61
CA SER A 519 -9.27 9.26 22.83
C SER A 519 -10.80 9.14 22.87
N ARG A 520 -11.58 8.72 21.87
CA ARG A 520 -13.03 8.54 22.14
C ARG A 520 -14.00 8.20 21.01
N ARG A 521 -13.73 8.41 19.72
CA ARG A 521 -14.81 8.37 18.69
C ARG A 521 -15.19 6.97 18.22
N ARG A 522 -14.23 6.05 18.15
CA ARG A 522 -14.42 4.69 17.60
C ARG A 522 -14.14 3.58 18.63
N ASN A 523 -13.92 3.96 19.90
CA ASN A 523 -13.51 2.99 20.92
C ASN A 523 -14.45 1.78 21.03
N PRO A 524 -15.78 1.90 21.08
CA PRO A 524 -16.65 0.73 21.14
C PRO A 524 -16.50 -0.17 19.92
N LEU A 525 -16.42 0.39 18.71
CA LEU A 525 -16.20 -0.39 17.49
C LEU A 525 -14.80 -1.00 17.47
N ALA A 526 -13.77 -0.28 17.91
CA ALA A 526 -12.41 -0.79 17.99
C ALA A 526 -12.30 -1.96 18.97
N LEU A 527 -12.94 -1.88 20.12
CA LEU A 527 -13.01 -2.97 21.09
C LEU A 527 -13.73 -4.20 20.51
N LEU A 528 -14.86 -4.01 19.82
CA LEU A 528 -15.54 -5.09 19.12
C LEU A 528 -14.62 -5.73 18.07
N ARG A 529 -13.98 -4.93 17.22
CA ARG A 529 -13.07 -5.41 16.17
C ARG A 529 -11.84 -6.13 16.74
N LEU A 530 -11.29 -5.62 17.84
CA LEU A 530 -10.23 -6.29 18.59
C LEU A 530 -10.72 -7.67 19.08
N GLY A 531 -11.86 -7.71 19.76
CA GLY A 531 -12.43 -8.97 20.26
C GLY A 531 -12.74 -9.97 19.14
N GLN A 532 -13.32 -9.53 18.03
CA GLN A 532 -13.56 -10.36 16.85
C GLN A 532 -12.26 -10.90 16.25
N SER A 533 -11.22 -10.06 16.18
CA SER A 533 -9.91 -10.46 15.68
C SER A 533 -9.25 -11.51 16.58
N GLU A 534 -9.32 -11.32 17.90
CA GLU A 534 -8.79 -12.25 18.90
C GLU A 534 -9.55 -13.58 18.87
N LEU A 535 -10.90 -13.53 18.75
CA LEU A 535 -11.75 -14.71 18.62
C LEU A 535 -11.37 -15.52 17.35
N ALA A 536 -11.24 -14.86 16.20
CA ALA A 536 -10.84 -15.50 14.95
C ALA A 536 -9.40 -16.05 15.00
N ALA A 537 -8.51 -15.42 15.76
CA ALA A 537 -7.15 -15.89 16.04
C ALA A 537 -7.11 -16.99 17.12
N ARG A 538 -8.27 -17.44 17.65
CA ARG A 538 -8.44 -18.41 18.73
C ARG A 538 -7.79 -18.01 20.07
N ARG A 539 -7.66 -16.73 20.32
CA ARG A 539 -7.19 -16.17 21.59
C ARG A 539 -8.40 -15.74 22.43
N PHE A 540 -9.13 -16.73 22.92
CA PHE A 540 -10.47 -16.53 23.50
C PHE A 540 -10.48 -15.67 24.76
N ASP A 541 -9.46 -15.78 25.63
CA ASP A 541 -9.39 -14.97 26.85
C ASP A 541 -9.18 -13.48 26.51
N GLN A 542 -8.31 -13.15 25.52
CA GLN A 542 -8.13 -11.78 25.04
C GLN A 542 -9.38 -11.25 24.35
N ALA A 543 -10.08 -12.12 23.60
CA ALA A 543 -11.34 -11.74 22.98
C ALA A 543 -12.38 -11.35 24.04
N ILE A 544 -12.53 -12.13 25.10
CA ILE A 544 -13.43 -11.85 26.20
C ILE A 544 -13.07 -10.55 26.89
N GLU A 545 -11.80 -10.30 27.15
CA GLU A 545 -11.33 -9.06 27.80
C GLU A 545 -11.78 -7.83 27.01
N ALA A 546 -11.47 -7.77 25.69
CA ALA A 546 -11.84 -6.65 24.85
C ALA A 546 -13.37 -6.48 24.69
N LEU A 547 -14.09 -7.59 24.51
CA LEU A 547 -15.54 -7.57 24.34
C LEU A 547 -16.27 -7.20 25.63
N SER A 548 -15.80 -7.67 26.79
CA SER A 548 -16.33 -7.28 28.09
C SER A 548 -16.09 -5.81 28.38
N GLU A 549 -14.89 -5.30 28.08
CA GLU A 549 -14.60 -3.86 28.20
C GLU A 549 -15.55 -3.04 27.33
N CYS A 550 -15.85 -3.48 26.07
CA CYS A 550 -16.83 -2.83 25.22
C CYS A 550 -18.21 -2.75 25.88
N VAL A 551 -18.68 -3.85 26.44
CA VAL A 551 -20.00 -3.95 27.09
C VAL A 551 -20.07 -3.10 28.36
N GLU A 552 -19.03 -3.12 29.18
CA GLU A 552 -18.98 -2.41 30.48
C GLU A 552 -18.84 -0.90 30.31
N MET A 553 -17.98 -0.47 29.38
CA MET A 553 -17.70 0.95 29.19
C MET A 553 -18.72 1.65 28.30
N TYR A 554 -19.36 0.92 27.41
CA TYR A 554 -20.30 1.46 26.40
C TYR A 554 -21.64 0.70 26.36
N PRO A 555 -22.32 0.46 27.51
CA PRO A 555 -23.50 -0.42 27.58
C PRO A 555 -24.69 0.03 26.73
N LEU A 556 -24.76 1.34 26.40
CA LEU A 556 -25.83 1.93 25.60
C LEU A 556 -25.47 2.08 24.12
N ASP A 557 -24.25 1.75 23.72
CA ASP A 557 -23.81 1.78 22.32
C ASP A 557 -24.37 0.54 21.62
N PRO A 558 -24.94 0.68 20.40
CA PRO A 558 -25.44 -0.47 19.63
C PRO A 558 -24.40 -1.58 19.42
N VAL A 559 -23.12 -1.22 19.36
CA VAL A 559 -22.00 -2.16 19.23
C VAL A 559 -21.88 -3.11 20.42
N ALA A 560 -22.32 -2.70 21.63
CA ALA A 560 -22.26 -3.52 22.82
C ALA A 560 -23.11 -4.81 22.71
N TYR A 561 -24.21 -4.76 21.97
CA TYR A 561 -25.04 -5.96 21.77
C TYR A 561 -24.35 -7.00 20.91
N GLN A 562 -23.65 -6.55 19.87
CA GLN A 562 -22.82 -7.43 19.06
C GLN A 562 -21.62 -7.94 19.87
N ALA A 563 -21.01 -7.11 20.71
CA ALA A 563 -19.92 -7.52 21.58
C ALA A 563 -20.36 -8.62 22.58
N ARG A 564 -21.60 -8.53 23.13
CA ARG A 564 -22.16 -9.60 23.98
C ARG A 564 -22.30 -10.92 23.23
N LEU A 565 -22.78 -10.86 21.97
CA LEU A 565 -22.92 -12.04 21.13
C LEU A 565 -21.56 -12.71 20.83
N GLU A 566 -20.55 -11.90 20.46
CA GLU A 566 -19.21 -12.42 20.19
C GLU A 566 -18.50 -12.93 21.48
N ALA A 567 -18.74 -12.27 22.61
CA ALA A 567 -18.25 -12.76 23.92
C ALA A 567 -18.88 -14.10 24.31
N ALA A 568 -20.18 -14.27 24.06
CA ALA A 568 -20.85 -15.55 24.29
C ALA A 568 -20.22 -16.67 23.43
N ARG A 569 -19.90 -16.40 22.18
CA ARG A 569 -19.17 -17.34 21.30
C ARG A 569 -17.78 -17.67 21.86
N ALA A 570 -17.05 -16.68 22.39
CA ALA A 570 -15.74 -16.90 22.98
C ALA A 570 -15.84 -17.76 24.26
N TYR A 571 -16.82 -17.50 25.15
CA TYR A 571 -17.08 -18.29 26.34
C TYR A 571 -17.45 -19.75 26.00
N GLU A 572 -18.24 -19.95 24.93
CA GLU A 572 -18.55 -21.29 24.46
C GLU A 572 -17.29 -22.07 24.03
N GLN A 573 -16.35 -21.42 23.36
CA GLN A 573 -15.07 -22.05 22.98
C GLN A 573 -14.18 -22.41 24.17
N LEU A 574 -14.35 -21.74 25.32
CA LEU A 574 -13.66 -22.04 26.58
C LEU A 574 -14.41 -23.05 27.46
N ASP A 575 -15.50 -23.65 26.95
CA ASP A 575 -16.37 -24.56 27.69
C ASP A 575 -16.97 -23.90 28.97
N LYS A 576 -17.34 -22.63 28.84
CA LYS A 576 -18.00 -21.81 29.89
C LYS A 576 -19.43 -21.46 29.46
N PRO A 577 -20.33 -22.45 29.37
CA PRO A 577 -21.65 -22.25 28.80
C PRO A 577 -22.59 -21.39 29.64
N ALA A 578 -22.40 -21.31 30.96
CA ALA A 578 -23.24 -20.49 31.84
C ALA A 578 -23.05 -18.99 31.60
N GLU A 579 -21.80 -18.57 31.41
CA GLU A 579 -21.46 -17.18 31.08
C GLU A 579 -21.98 -16.81 29.68
N ALA A 580 -21.82 -17.71 28.72
CA ALA A 580 -22.36 -17.53 27.37
C ALA A 580 -23.90 -17.37 27.38
N GLU A 581 -24.60 -18.22 28.11
CA GLU A 581 -26.07 -18.19 28.27
C GLU A 581 -26.53 -16.85 28.87
N GLN A 582 -25.83 -16.36 29.89
CA GLN A 582 -26.16 -15.08 30.52
C GLN A 582 -26.09 -13.92 29.56
N LEU A 583 -25.03 -13.82 28.75
CA LEU A 583 -24.86 -12.75 27.75
C LEU A 583 -25.95 -12.81 26.67
N LEU A 584 -26.26 -14.00 26.16
CA LEU A 584 -27.30 -14.18 25.15
C LEU A 584 -28.69 -13.83 25.69
N LEU A 585 -29.00 -14.23 26.95
CA LEU A 585 -30.25 -13.88 27.62
C LEU A 585 -30.36 -12.36 27.83
N THR A 586 -29.26 -11.67 28.15
CA THR A 586 -29.26 -10.22 28.33
C THR A 586 -29.68 -9.52 27.02
N ASN A 587 -29.19 -9.94 25.87
CA ASN A 587 -29.62 -9.41 24.58
C ASN A 587 -31.11 -9.68 24.27
N LEU A 588 -31.68 -10.75 24.82
CA LEU A 588 -33.07 -11.15 24.53
C LEU A 588 -34.11 -10.55 25.47
N VAL A 589 -33.71 -10.13 26.68
CA VAL A 589 -34.61 -9.71 27.77
C VAL A 589 -34.60 -8.19 27.96
N GLU A 590 -33.52 -7.50 27.65
CA GLU A 590 -33.48 -6.04 27.70
C GLU A 590 -34.44 -5.41 26.69
N ASP A 591 -35.23 -4.42 27.13
CA ASP A 591 -36.28 -3.75 26.34
C ASP A 591 -35.72 -2.90 25.16
N VAL A 592 -34.42 -2.88 24.94
CA VAL A 592 -33.76 -2.05 23.94
C VAL A 592 -33.69 -2.73 22.57
N LEU A 593 -33.34 -4.02 22.54
CA LEU A 593 -33.33 -4.79 21.30
C LEU A 593 -34.72 -5.34 21.01
N THR A 594 -35.11 -5.27 19.77
CA THR A 594 -36.36 -5.83 19.27
C THR A 594 -36.10 -7.06 18.42
N PRO A 595 -37.11 -7.93 18.20
CA PRO A 595 -36.97 -9.04 17.26
C PRO A 595 -36.58 -8.65 15.83
N ALA A 596 -36.70 -7.37 15.46
CA ALA A 596 -36.23 -6.90 14.17
C ALA A 596 -34.71 -6.63 14.12
N SER A 597 -34.04 -6.57 15.28
CA SER A 597 -32.59 -6.35 15.36
C SER A 597 -31.81 -7.63 15.04
N PRO A 598 -30.75 -7.55 14.24
CA PRO A 598 -29.91 -8.71 13.90
C PRO A 598 -29.32 -9.38 15.17
N GLU A 599 -28.84 -8.60 16.12
CA GLU A 599 -28.21 -9.09 17.37
C GLU A 599 -29.19 -9.86 18.22
N TRP A 600 -30.48 -9.45 18.27
CA TRP A 600 -31.55 -10.19 18.97
C TRP A 600 -31.81 -11.53 18.28
N ARG A 601 -31.96 -11.49 16.95
CA ARG A 601 -32.17 -12.69 16.13
C ARG A 601 -31.04 -13.70 16.35
N ASP A 602 -29.81 -13.23 16.16
CA ASP A 602 -28.62 -14.07 16.22
C ASP A 602 -28.40 -14.64 17.65
N SER A 603 -28.68 -13.84 18.70
CA SER A 603 -28.65 -14.30 20.09
C SER A 603 -29.69 -15.39 20.36
N LEU A 604 -30.87 -15.34 19.75
CA LEU A 604 -31.87 -16.36 19.91
C LEU A 604 -31.48 -17.71 19.28
N PHE A 605 -30.90 -17.67 18.07
CA PHE A 605 -30.37 -18.87 17.40
C PHE A 605 -29.20 -19.47 18.18
N GLU A 606 -28.24 -18.62 18.61
CA GLU A 606 -27.06 -19.08 19.38
C GLU A 606 -27.48 -19.66 20.72
N LEU A 607 -28.42 -19.05 21.45
CA LEU A 607 -28.93 -19.59 22.72
C LEU A 607 -29.56 -20.98 22.52
N GLY A 608 -30.33 -21.15 21.46
CA GLY A 608 -30.95 -22.46 21.16
C GLY A 608 -29.89 -23.54 20.85
N ASN A 609 -28.83 -23.16 20.12
CA ASN A 609 -27.72 -24.07 19.81
C ASN A 609 -26.89 -24.38 21.08
N LEU A 610 -26.64 -23.39 21.92
CA LEU A 610 -25.94 -23.56 23.20
C LEU A 610 -26.68 -24.54 24.11
N LEU A 611 -27.99 -24.35 24.30
CA LEU A 611 -28.83 -25.23 25.09
C LEU A 611 -28.83 -26.67 24.55
N TYR A 612 -28.88 -26.86 23.22
CA TYR A 612 -28.72 -28.17 22.60
C TYR A 612 -27.39 -28.84 22.98
N LYS A 613 -26.26 -28.11 22.90
CA LYS A 613 -24.94 -28.63 23.30
C LYS A 613 -24.86 -29.00 24.77
N GLN A 614 -25.57 -28.28 25.62
CA GLN A 614 -25.69 -28.59 27.05
C GLN A 614 -26.60 -29.82 27.36
N GLY A 615 -27.28 -30.38 26.37
CA GLY A 615 -28.23 -31.46 26.54
C GLY A 615 -29.61 -31.00 27.09
N ARG A 616 -29.88 -29.71 27.19
CA ARG A 616 -31.15 -29.12 27.60
C ARG A 616 -32.13 -29.06 26.42
N TYR A 617 -32.47 -30.21 25.91
CA TYR A 617 -33.18 -30.35 24.62
C TYR A 617 -34.55 -29.66 24.57
N ASP A 618 -35.34 -29.72 25.63
CA ASP A 618 -36.68 -29.10 25.70
C ASP A 618 -36.58 -27.56 25.62
N GLU A 619 -35.57 -26.96 26.23
CA GLU A 619 -35.36 -25.54 26.20
C GLU A 619 -34.78 -25.13 24.86
N ALA A 620 -33.85 -25.90 24.30
CA ALA A 620 -33.33 -25.72 22.94
C ALA A 620 -34.43 -25.69 21.89
N ILE A 621 -35.33 -26.69 21.94
CA ILE A 621 -36.49 -26.79 21.06
C ILE A 621 -37.36 -25.53 21.17
N LYS A 622 -37.65 -25.09 22.39
CA LYS A 622 -38.50 -23.90 22.61
C LYS A 622 -37.89 -22.65 21.99
N ARG A 623 -36.58 -22.42 22.19
CA ARG A 623 -35.89 -21.23 21.64
C ARG A 623 -35.76 -21.29 20.13
N LEU A 624 -35.32 -22.42 19.58
CA LEU A 624 -35.17 -22.58 18.13
C LEU A 624 -36.49 -22.57 17.40
N ASP A 625 -37.57 -23.13 17.99
CA ASP A 625 -38.93 -23.10 17.42
C ASP A 625 -39.47 -21.65 17.35
N GLU A 626 -39.18 -20.84 18.40
CA GLU A 626 -39.48 -19.42 18.38
C GLU A 626 -38.69 -18.72 17.25
N ALA A 627 -37.39 -19.02 17.10
CA ALA A 627 -36.53 -18.45 16.05
C ALA A 627 -37.07 -18.80 14.64
N VAL A 628 -37.37 -20.06 14.39
CA VAL A 628 -37.93 -20.54 13.11
C VAL A 628 -39.26 -19.90 12.77
N LYS A 629 -40.12 -19.66 13.75
CA LYS A 629 -41.42 -19.01 13.53
C LYS A 629 -41.27 -17.52 13.22
N ARG A 630 -40.34 -16.84 13.86
CA ARG A 630 -40.10 -15.41 13.63
C ARG A 630 -39.36 -15.14 12.33
N TYR A 631 -38.40 -16.01 12.01
CA TYR A 631 -37.47 -15.86 10.87
C TYR A 631 -37.56 -17.10 9.98
N PRO A 632 -38.66 -17.28 9.19
CA PRO A 632 -38.92 -18.52 8.44
C PRO A 632 -37.95 -18.78 7.32
N ASP A 633 -37.29 -17.71 6.83
CA ASP A 633 -36.38 -17.74 5.69
C ASP A 633 -34.93 -17.62 6.13
N GLY A 634 -34.02 -18.25 5.38
CA GLY A 634 -32.58 -18.13 5.64
C GLY A 634 -31.92 -19.48 5.99
N GLN A 635 -30.59 -19.43 5.95
CA GLN A 635 -29.76 -20.60 6.22
C GLN A 635 -29.77 -20.98 7.71
N GLU A 636 -29.79 -19.99 8.60
CA GLU A 636 -29.90 -20.16 10.04
C GLU A 636 -31.17 -20.93 10.43
N THR A 637 -32.27 -20.67 9.73
CA THR A 637 -33.54 -21.37 9.96
C THR A 637 -33.48 -22.84 9.58
N LEU A 638 -32.77 -23.17 8.48
CA LEU A 638 -32.54 -24.57 8.11
C LEU A 638 -31.71 -25.31 9.17
N LEU A 639 -30.66 -24.68 9.64
CA LEU A 639 -29.78 -25.19 10.72
C LEU A 639 -30.56 -25.33 12.02
N ALA A 640 -31.42 -24.36 12.36
CA ALA A 640 -32.26 -24.41 13.55
C ALA A 640 -33.27 -25.59 13.49
N ARG A 641 -33.97 -25.76 12.38
CA ARG A 641 -34.88 -26.93 12.16
C ARG A 641 -34.13 -28.25 12.25
N TYR A 642 -32.95 -28.33 11.68
CA TYR A 642 -32.07 -29.49 11.82
C TYR A 642 -31.68 -29.73 13.27
N THR A 643 -31.32 -28.70 14.04
CA THR A 643 -31.00 -28.80 15.46
C THR A 643 -32.20 -29.16 16.32
N ILE A 644 -33.39 -28.64 15.99
CA ILE A 644 -34.67 -29.06 16.64
C ILE A 644 -34.89 -30.57 16.41
N GLY A 645 -34.72 -31.06 15.19
CA GLY A 645 -34.81 -32.48 14.86
C GLY A 645 -33.82 -33.31 15.68
N ARG A 646 -32.55 -32.87 15.82
CA ARG A 646 -31.55 -33.51 16.64
C ARG A 646 -31.89 -33.47 18.13
N SER A 647 -32.48 -32.37 18.61
CA SER A 647 -32.94 -32.23 20.00
C SER A 647 -34.03 -33.21 20.32
N TYR A 648 -35.04 -33.33 19.48
CA TYR A 648 -36.11 -34.34 19.63
C TYR A 648 -35.56 -35.78 19.58
N HIS A 649 -34.64 -36.06 18.67
CA HIS A 649 -34.03 -37.38 18.53
C HIS A 649 -33.22 -37.75 19.79
N ALA A 650 -32.40 -36.81 20.29
CA ALA A 650 -31.63 -37.03 21.50
C ALA A 650 -32.51 -37.12 22.76
N ALA A 651 -33.56 -36.31 22.87
CA ALA A 651 -34.55 -36.41 23.97
C ALA A 651 -35.27 -37.76 24.03
N ALA A 652 -35.43 -38.45 22.87
CA ALA A 652 -36.04 -39.78 22.85
C ALA A 652 -35.23 -40.86 23.58
N ALA A 653 -33.95 -40.60 23.88
CA ALA A 653 -33.11 -41.54 24.65
C ALA A 653 -33.59 -41.76 26.10
N GLU A 654 -34.14 -40.73 26.74
CA GLU A 654 -34.63 -40.84 28.10
C GLU A 654 -35.92 -41.73 28.21
N PRO A 655 -36.97 -41.52 27.36
CA PRO A 655 -38.05 -42.47 27.28
C PRO A 655 -37.63 -43.88 26.83
N ALA A 656 -36.65 -44.01 25.91
CA ALA A 656 -36.12 -45.31 25.52
C ALA A 656 -35.47 -46.07 26.70
N LYS A 657 -34.71 -45.36 27.57
CA LYS A 657 -34.15 -45.91 28.78
C LYS A 657 -35.25 -46.35 29.75
N ARG A 658 -36.25 -45.49 29.98
CA ARG A 658 -37.42 -45.84 30.84
C ARG A 658 -38.21 -47.04 30.28
N LEU A 659 -38.28 -47.15 28.96
CA LEU A 659 -38.92 -48.31 28.32
C LEU A 659 -38.16 -49.62 28.62
N ALA A 660 -36.85 -49.59 28.60
CA ALA A 660 -35.97 -50.73 28.90
C ALA A 660 -36.06 -51.13 30.42
N GLU A 661 -36.21 -50.17 31.30
CA GLU A 661 -36.24 -50.35 32.77
C GLU A 661 -37.62 -50.60 33.31
N SER A 662 -38.69 -50.43 32.47
CA SER A 662 -40.09 -50.54 32.91
C SER A 662 -40.47 -51.94 33.37
N LYS A 663 -41.11 -51.97 34.57
CA LYS A 663 -41.55 -53.23 35.21
C LYS A 663 -43.04 -53.54 35.00
N THR A 664 -43.82 -52.51 34.70
CA THR A 664 -45.28 -52.64 34.46
C THR A 664 -45.60 -52.33 32.99
N GLU A 665 -46.70 -52.94 32.52
CA GLU A 665 -47.16 -52.72 31.15
C GLU A 665 -47.60 -51.28 30.90
N ASN A 666 -48.17 -50.59 31.91
CA ASN A 666 -48.57 -49.19 31.78
C ASN A 666 -47.32 -48.27 31.65
N GLU A 667 -46.26 -48.48 32.41
CA GLU A 667 -45.02 -47.76 32.30
C GLU A 667 -44.38 -47.97 30.91
N ARG A 668 -44.42 -49.24 30.43
CA ARG A 668 -43.87 -49.61 29.13
C ARG A 668 -44.59 -48.90 27.96
N GLN A 669 -45.94 -48.87 28.04
CA GLN A 669 -46.76 -48.22 27.01
C GLN A 669 -46.60 -46.72 27.06
N SER A 670 -46.55 -46.11 28.26
CA SER A 670 -46.27 -44.65 28.40
C SER A 670 -44.92 -44.26 27.85
N ALA A 671 -43.85 -45.00 28.24
CA ALA A 671 -42.52 -44.74 27.77
C ALA A 671 -42.38 -44.91 26.26
N LYS A 672 -42.99 -45.96 25.71
CA LYS A 672 -43.04 -46.20 24.24
C LYS A 672 -43.76 -45.08 23.49
N ALA A 673 -44.89 -44.61 23.99
CA ALA A 673 -45.68 -43.54 23.41
C ALA A 673 -44.87 -42.25 23.39
N ALA A 674 -44.22 -41.86 24.51
CA ALA A 674 -43.35 -40.69 24.61
C ALA A 674 -42.16 -40.77 23.65
N MET A 675 -41.47 -41.91 23.61
CA MET A 675 -40.37 -42.13 22.66
C MET A 675 -40.86 -41.98 21.21
N THR A 676 -41.97 -42.61 20.86
CA THR A 676 -42.51 -42.57 19.51
C THR A 676 -42.88 -41.14 19.10
N GLU A 677 -43.51 -40.37 19.97
CA GLU A 677 -43.85 -38.97 19.72
C GLU A 677 -42.64 -38.12 19.39
N LEU A 678 -41.59 -38.22 20.22
CA LEU A 678 -40.34 -37.46 20.00
C LEU A 678 -39.66 -37.86 18.70
N LEU A 679 -39.61 -39.15 18.37
CA LEU A 679 -39.03 -39.64 17.12
C LEU A 679 -39.83 -39.16 15.90
N ILE A 680 -41.16 -39.11 15.97
CA ILE A 680 -41.99 -38.57 14.89
C ILE A 680 -41.66 -37.08 14.67
N LYS A 681 -41.62 -36.29 15.74
CA LYS A 681 -41.23 -34.85 15.65
C LYS A 681 -39.83 -34.67 15.09
N ALA A 682 -38.88 -35.51 15.46
CA ALA A 682 -37.54 -35.50 14.89
C ALA A 682 -37.58 -35.74 13.37
N HIS A 683 -38.30 -36.77 12.95
CA HIS A 683 -38.48 -37.12 11.54
C HIS A 683 -39.10 -35.96 10.74
N GLU A 684 -40.17 -35.34 11.24
CA GLU A 684 -40.86 -34.22 10.59
C GLU A 684 -39.93 -33.03 10.36
N ASN A 685 -39.08 -32.71 11.35
CA ASN A 685 -38.11 -31.61 11.23
C ASN A 685 -37.02 -31.91 10.17
N TYR A 686 -36.43 -33.09 10.16
CA TYR A 686 -35.46 -33.52 9.16
C TYR A 686 -36.08 -33.54 7.75
N GLN A 687 -37.33 -34.04 7.63
CA GLN A 687 -38.09 -34.05 6.39
C GLN A 687 -38.38 -32.60 5.90
N GLY A 688 -38.66 -31.69 6.84
CA GLY A 688 -38.83 -30.26 6.53
C GLY A 688 -37.62 -29.66 5.88
N VAL A 689 -36.44 -29.85 6.50
CA VAL A 689 -35.16 -29.39 5.96
C VAL A 689 -34.85 -30.02 4.60
N GLN A 690 -35.03 -31.34 4.49
CA GLN A 690 -34.84 -32.06 3.24
C GLN A 690 -35.70 -31.48 2.10
N ARG A 691 -37.00 -31.28 2.36
CA ARG A 691 -37.92 -30.72 1.35
C ARG A 691 -37.53 -29.35 0.90
N THR A 692 -37.15 -28.48 1.83
CA THR A 692 -36.71 -27.12 1.49
C THR A 692 -35.49 -27.17 0.59
N LEU A 693 -34.49 -28.01 0.90
CA LEU A 693 -33.26 -28.12 0.10
C LEU A 693 -33.47 -28.78 -1.26
N THR A 694 -34.41 -29.73 -1.37
CA THR A 694 -34.65 -30.44 -2.63
C THR A 694 -35.64 -29.72 -3.55
N LEU A 695 -36.64 -29.00 -3.03
CA LEU A 695 -37.66 -28.32 -3.81
C LEU A 695 -37.38 -26.84 -4.02
N GLY A 696 -36.66 -26.20 -3.09
CA GLY A 696 -36.33 -24.79 -3.11
C GLY A 696 -35.13 -24.38 -4.03
N GLY A 697 -34.61 -25.34 -4.79
CA GLY A 697 -33.46 -25.08 -5.67
C GLY A 697 -32.19 -24.74 -4.87
N GLY A 698 -31.95 -25.48 -3.80
CA GLY A 698 -30.75 -25.36 -2.99
C GLY A 698 -29.51 -25.32 -3.88
N ASP A 699 -28.55 -24.48 -3.53
CA ASP A 699 -27.32 -24.33 -4.31
C ASP A 699 -26.56 -25.65 -4.27
N ALA A 700 -26.48 -26.31 -5.43
CA ALA A 700 -25.81 -27.61 -5.56
C ALA A 700 -24.30 -27.50 -5.25
N ASP A 701 -23.73 -26.29 -5.26
CA ASP A 701 -22.34 -26.03 -4.97
C ASP A 701 -22.10 -25.60 -3.51
N ASP A 702 -23.16 -25.32 -2.75
CA ASP A 702 -23.04 -25.01 -1.31
C ASP A 702 -22.76 -26.30 -0.50
N LYS A 703 -21.50 -26.43 -0.09
CA LYS A 703 -21.02 -27.59 0.70
C LYS A 703 -21.78 -27.78 2.00
N LEU A 704 -22.24 -26.70 2.64
CA LEU A 704 -23.01 -26.79 3.89
C LEU A 704 -24.42 -27.34 3.62
N GLN A 705 -25.08 -26.85 2.59
CA GLN A 705 -26.42 -27.38 2.19
C GLN A 705 -26.36 -28.85 1.77
N GLN A 706 -25.31 -29.23 1.02
CA GLN A 706 -25.08 -30.64 0.67
C GLN A 706 -24.85 -31.51 1.91
N ALA A 707 -24.03 -31.07 2.85
CA ALA A 707 -23.78 -31.80 4.10
C ALA A 707 -25.05 -31.89 4.94
N LEU A 708 -25.82 -30.79 5.00
CA LEU A 708 -27.06 -30.76 5.74
C LEU A 708 -28.10 -31.72 5.15
N LEU A 709 -28.26 -31.76 3.82
CA LEU A 709 -29.16 -32.67 3.10
C LEU A 709 -28.77 -34.14 3.34
N ARG A 710 -27.47 -34.45 3.18
CA ARG A 710 -26.92 -35.78 3.44
C ARG A 710 -27.21 -36.23 4.89
N ASN A 711 -26.92 -35.37 5.86
CA ASN A 711 -27.15 -35.66 7.27
C ASN A 711 -28.64 -35.83 7.58
N CYS A 712 -29.54 -35.08 6.94
CA CYS A 712 -30.98 -35.27 7.09
C CYS A 712 -31.41 -36.65 6.61
N TYR A 713 -30.95 -37.16 5.47
CA TYR A 713 -31.26 -38.52 5.01
C TYR A 713 -30.76 -39.58 5.98
N MET A 714 -29.54 -39.47 6.49
CA MET A 714 -28.93 -40.38 7.47
C MET A 714 -29.76 -40.43 8.75
N LEU A 715 -30.08 -39.25 9.32
CA LEU A 715 -30.83 -39.16 10.56
C LEU A 715 -32.28 -39.55 10.42
N GLN A 716 -32.93 -39.27 9.26
CA GLN A 716 -34.23 -39.80 8.94
C GLN A 716 -34.22 -41.36 8.92
N GLY A 717 -33.23 -41.96 8.30
CA GLY A 717 -33.03 -43.40 8.28
C GLY A 717 -32.88 -43.94 9.71
N SER A 718 -32.10 -43.32 10.57
CA SER A 718 -31.91 -43.71 11.97
C SER A 718 -33.21 -43.66 12.76
N VAL A 719 -33.91 -42.51 12.70
CA VAL A 719 -35.19 -42.34 13.40
C VAL A 719 -36.26 -43.34 12.91
N LEU A 720 -36.35 -43.58 11.60
CA LEU A 720 -37.28 -44.54 11.03
C LEU A 720 -36.94 -45.98 11.43
N PHE A 721 -35.65 -46.30 11.57
CA PHE A 721 -35.19 -47.59 12.08
C PHE A 721 -35.65 -47.80 13.55
N GLU A 722 -35.50 -46.78 14.39
CA GLU A 722 -35.94 -46.80 15.79
C GLU A 722 -37.48 -46.90 15.92
N LEU A 723 -38.22 -46.24 15.01
CA LEU A 723 -39.66 -46.36 14.85
C LEU A 723 -40.10 -47.73 14.30
N ARG A 724 -39.17 -48.62 13.95
CA ARG A 724 -39.38 -49.91 13.28
C ARG A 724 -40.03 -49.81 11.87
N ARG A 725 -39.93 -48.64 11.22
CA ARG A 725 -40.41 -48.39 9.84
C ARG A 725 -39.29 -48.70 8.85
N PHE A 726 -38.86 -49.98 8.80
CA PHE A 726 -37.66 -50.41 8.12
C PHE A 726 -37.66 -50.19 6.61
N ASP A 727 -38.84 -50.33 5.95
CA ASP A 727 -38.97 -50.05 4.51
C ASP A 727 -38.75 -48.59 4.16
N GLU A 728 -39.18 -47.67 5.03
CA GLU A 728 -38.93 -46.24 4.86
C GLU A 728 -37.52 -45.85 5.21
N ALA A 729 -36.93 -46.49 6.25
CA ALA A 729 -35.52 -46.32 6.58
C ALA A 729 -34.62 -46.73 5.41
N LEU A 730 -34.92 -47.84 4.74
CA LEU A 730 -34.23 -48.29 3.53
C LEU A 730 -34.26 -47.27 2.40
N LYS A 731 -35.37 -46.55 2.22
CA LYS A 731 -35.45 -45.48 1.22
C LYS A 731 -34.52 -44.31 1.59
N ALA A 732 -34.53 -43.90 2.87
CA ALA A 732 -33.67 -42.82 3.34
C ALA A 732 -32.18 -43.17 3.18
N TYR A 733 -31.74 -44.32 3.63
CA TYR A 733 -30.36 -44.78 3.45
C TYR A 733 -29.99 -45.00 1.97
N GLY A 734 -30.96 -45.50 1.16
CA GLY A 734 -30.82 -45.66 -0.29
C GLY A 734 -30.51 -44.34 -0.99
N ASN A 735 -31.14 -43.23 -0.57
CA ASN A 735 -30.82 -41.89 -1.10
C ASN A 735 -29.36 -41.49 -0.83
N VAL A 736 -28.84 -41.78 0.37
CA VAL A 736 -27.42 -41.51 0.68
C VAL A 736 -26.53 -42.39 -0.18
N ILE A 737 -26.79 -43.69 -0.26
CA ILE A 737 -25.98 -44.62 -1.04
C ILE A 737 -25.93 -44.20 -2.52
N THR A 738 -27.05 -43.74 -3.08
CA THR A 738 -27.14 -43.39 -4.49
C THR A 738 -26.46 -42.02 -4.77
N SER A 739 -26.74 -41.04 -3.91
CA SER A 739 -26.29 -39.66 -4.15
C SER A 739 -24.85 -39.40 -3.68
N TYR A 740 -24.34 -40.19 -2.74
CA TYR A 740 -23.02 -39.98 -2.11
C TYR A 740 -22.13 -41.23 -2.14
N GLN A 741 -22.27 -42.06 -3.18
CA GLN A 741 -21.55 -43.34 -3.28
C GLN A 741 -20.03 -43.22 -3.24
N ASN A 742 -19.48 -42.10 -3.66
CA ASN A 742 -18.04 -41.81 -3.64
C ASN A 742 -17.55 -41.17 -2.33
N ASP A 743 -18.45 -40.91 -1.38
CA ASP A 743 -18.12 -40.34 -0.07
C ASP A 743 -18.05 -41.48 0.96
N PRO A 744 -17.05 -41.54 1.83
CA PRO A 744 -16.94 -42.55 2.89
C PRO A 744 -18.18 -42.71 3.77
N ILE A 745 -18.99 -41.65 3.93
CA ILE A 745 -20.24 -41.68 4.70
C ILE A 745 -21.24 -42.71 4.18
N ALA A 746 -21.13 -43.06 2.89
CA ALA A 746 -21.99 -44.10 2.31
C ALA A 746 -21.81 -45.46 3.01
N MET A 747 -20.65 -45.73 3.58
CA MET A 747 -20.38 -46.99 4.30
C MET A 747 -21.33 -47.19 5.49
N ASP A 748 -21.57 -46.13 6.28
CA ASP A 748 -22.54 -46.18 7.38
C ASP A 748 -23.94 -46.49 6.86
N SER A 749 -24.36 -45.88 5.74
CA SER A 749 -25.68 -46.10 5.14
C SER A 749 -25.83 -47.53 4.60
N PHE A 750 -24.81 -48.13 4.01
CA PHE A 750 -24.85 -49.54 3.61
C PHE A 750 -25.02 -50.47 4.80
N VAL A 751 -24.32 -50.25 5.90
CA VAL A 751 -24.42 -51.04 7.12
C VAL A 751 -25.82 -50.94 7.73
N GLN A 752 -26.35 -49.72 7.83
CA GLN A 752 -27.70 -49.49 8.36
C GLN A 752 -28.78 -50.06 7.46
N ALA A 753 -28.62 -49.96 6.14
CA ALA A 753 -29.52 -50.59 5.18
C ALA A 753 -29.52 -52.12 5.30
N ALA A 754 -28.33 -52.72 5.45
CA ALA A 754 -28.22 -54.16 5.71
C ALA A 754 -28.90 -54.56 7.03
N ALA A 755 -28.74 -53.72 8.09
CA ALA A 755 -29.47 -53.95 9.35
C ALA A 755 -30.98 -53.87 9.17
N CYS A 756 -31.52 -52.94 8.35
CA CYS A 756 -32.95 -52.89 8.01
C CYS A 756 -33.41 -54.16 7.31
N TRP A 757 -32.67 -54.65 6.31
CA TRP A 757 -33.01 -55.88 5.60
C TRP A 757 -33.08 -57.12 6.54
N ARG A 758 -32.16 -57.18 7.51
CA ARG A 758 -32.22 -58.21 8.55
C ARG A 758 -33.42 -58.10 9.44
N ARG A 759 -33.84 -56.90 9.83
CA ARG A 759 -35.06 -56.67 10.62
C ARG A 759 -36.34 -57.03 9.85
N LEU A 760 -36.30 -56.97 8.51
CA LEU A 760 -37.37 -57.39 7.60
C LEU A 760 -37.33 -58.89 7.26
N ASP A 761 -36.45 -59.68 7.92
CA ASP A 761 -36.22 -61.10 7.67
C ASP A 761 -35.79 -61.40 6.22
N GLN A 762 -34.94 -60.53 5.65
CA GLN A 762 -34.43 -60.69 4.29
C GLN A 762 -32.88 -60.76 4.31
N PRO A 763 -32.30 -61.83 4.86
CA PRO A 763 -30.84 -61.95 5.08
C PRO A 763 -30.03 -61.98 3.76
N VAL A 764 -30.63 -62.49 2.67
CA VAL A 764 -29.99 -62.51 1.35
C VAL A 764 -29.75 -61.07 0.85
N LYS A 765 -30.78 -60.19 0.97
CA LYS A 765 -30.63 -58.79 0.57
C LYS A 765 -29.66 -58.02 1.49
N ALA A 766 -29.62 -58.33 2.78
CA ALA A 766 -28.64 -57.78 3.69
C ALA A 766 -27.23 -58.07 3.25
N ARG A 767 -26.96 -59.35 2.87
CA ARG A 767 -25.61 -59.78 2.37
C ARG A 767 -25.29 -59.05 1.06
N VAL A 768 -26.18 -59.01 0.09
CA VAL A 768 -26.00 -58.29 -1.18
C VAL A 768 -25.63 -56.83 -0.94
N THR A 769 -26.32 -56.15 0.01
CA THR A 769 -26.06 -54.75 0.37
C THR A 769 -24.63 -54.60 0.96
N LEU A 770 -24.16 -55.53 1.79
CA LEU A 770 -22.81 -55.50 2.34
C LEU A 770 -21.75 -55.81 1.27
N ASP A 771 -22.01 -56.69 0.32
CA ASP A 771 -21.13 -56.99 -0.80
C ASP A 771 -21.01 -55.79 -1.75
N GLN A 772 -22.11 -55.05 -1.98
CA GLN A 772 -22.09 -53.75 -2.66
C GLN A 772 -21.21 -52.73 -1.92
N ALA A 773 -21.33 -52.64 -0.59
CA ALA A 773 -20.47 -51.76 0.20
C ALA A 773 -18.98 -52.07 0.03
N LYS A 774 -18.61 -53.36 0.00
CA LYS A 774 -17.21 -53.78 -0.24
C LYS A 774 -16.73 -53.39 -1.63
N LEU A 775 -17.57 -53.50 -2.65
CA LEU A 775 -17.24 -53.08 -4.00
C LEU A 775 -16.99 -51.54 -4.05
N VAL A 776 -17.91 -50.77 -3.52
CA VAL A 776 -17.79 -49.33 -3.46
C VAL A 776 -16.54 -48.89 -2.67
N LEU A 777 -16.26 -49.52 -1.53
CA LEU A 777 -15.06 -49.27 -0.74
C LEU A 777 -13.78 -49.53 -1.51
N LYS A 778 -13.77 -50.59 -2.36
CA LYS A 778 -12.61 -50.95 -3.21
C LYS A 778 -12.42 -49.94 -4.35
N GLU A 779 -13.50 -49.37 -4.89
CA GLU A 779 -13.49 -48.36 -5.97
C GLU A 779 -13.08 -46.98 -5.52
N MET A 780 -13.26 -46.66 -4.23
CA MET A 780 -12.83 -45.33 -3.69
C MET A 780 -11.32 -45.13 -3.82
N PRO A 781 -10.84 -43.95 -4.18
CA PRO A 781 -9.42 -43.62 -4.30
C PRO A 781 -8.62 -43.98 -3.04
N PRO A 782 -7.36 -44.43 -3.15
CA PRO A 782 -6.52 -44.80 -1.99
C PRO A 782 -6.31 -43.64 -1.01
N GLU A 783 -6.27 -42.42 -1.53
CA GLU A 783 -6.06 -41.15 -0.78
C GLU A 783 -7.30 -40.65 -0.05
N THR A 784 -8.46 -41.28 -0.20
CA THR A 784 -9.72 -40.85 0.44
C THR A 784 -9.59 -40.86 1.96
N ASP A 785 -9.85 -39.70 2.57
CA ASP A 785 -9.85 -39.57 4.02
C ASP A 785 -11.16 -40.06 4.63
N PHE A 786 -11.10 -41.21 5.28
CA PHE A 786 -12.24 -41.82 5.97
C PHE A 786 -12.48 -41.25 7.36
N ARG A 787 -11.43 -40.70 8.04
CA ARG A 787 -11.54 -40.27 9.44
C ARG A 787 -12.30 -38.96 9.61
N THR A 788 -12.32 -38.14 8.60
CA THR A 788 -13.09 -36.89 8.65
C THR A 788 -14.58 -37.11 8.40
N ALA A 789 -14.95 -38.19 7.71
CA ALA A 789 -16.33 -38.47 7.33
C ALA A 789 -16.98 -39.59 8.17
N THR A 790 -16.19 -40.53 8.72
CA THR A 790 -16.67 -41.71 9.48
C THR A 790 -15.82 -41.95 10.72
N ASN A 791 -16.28 -42.79 11.64
CA ASN A 791 -15.55 -43.19 12.84
C ASN A 791 -14.47 -44.25 12.58
N PHE A 792 -14.32 -44.73 11.37
CA PHE A 792 -13.42 -45.83 11.01
C PHE A 792 -12.46 -45.46 9.89
N THR A 793 -11.28 -46.05 9.91
CA THR A 793 -10.34 -46.03 8.77
C THR A 793 -10.81 -46.98 7.69
N ARG A 794 -10.27 -46.88 6.46
CA ARG A 794 -10.51 -47.80 5.35
C ARG A 794 -10.30 -49.26 5.78
N GLN A 795 -9.21 -49.60 6.44
CA GLN A 795 -8.90 -50.94 6.93
C GLN A 795 -9.93 -51.45 7.96
N GLN A 796 -10.38 -50.58 8.86
CA GLN A 796 -11.42 -50.91 9.82
C GLN A 796 -12.75 -51.14 9.13
N TRP A 797 -13.10 -50.37 8.07
CA TRP A 797 -14.30 -50.63 7.28
C TRP A 797 -14.20 -51.97 6.52
N GLU A 798 -13.08 -52.30 5.90
CA GLU A 798 -12.81 -53.59 5.25
C GLU A 798 -13.02 -54.73 6.25
N TYR A 799 -12.44 -54.64 7.44
CA TYR A 799 -12.58 -55.64 8.48
C TYR A 799 -14.06 -55.77 8.94
N LEU A 800 -14.74 -54.64 9.22
CA LEU A 800 -16.14 -54.63 9.69
C LEU A 800 -17.07 -55.26 8.67
N LEU A 801 -16.98 -54.84 7.42
CA LEU A 801 -17.84 -55.37 6.33
C LEU A 801 -17.57 -56.89 6.10
N ASN A 802 -16.38 -57.36 6.25
CA ASN A 802 -16.04 -58.78 6.16
C ASN A 802 -16.66 -59.58 7.31
N GLN A 803 -16.56 -59.07 8.53
CA GLN A 803 -17.18 -59.74 9.68
C GLN A 803 -18.71 -59.78 9.58
N MET A 804 -19.35 -58.66 9.18
CA MET A 804 -20.80 -58.58 9.02
C MET A 804 -21.33 -59.44 7.91
N SER A 805 -20.55 -59.73 6.87
CA SER A 805 -20.99 -60.66 5.77
C SER A 805 -21.03 -62.12 6.20
N LEU A 806 -20.39 -62.45 7.31
CA LEU A 806 -20.43 -63.77 7.90
C LEU A 806 -21.71 -64.05 8.71
N TRP A 807 -22.46 -62.99 9.02
CA TRP A 807 -23.74 -63.09 9.71
C TRP A 807 -24.85 -63.45 8.73
#